data_c0f863f2cb568e818a6e3299eab2a0dd
#
_entry.id   c0f863f2cb568e818a6e3299eab2a0dd
#
_cell.length_a   1.000
_cell.length_b   1.000
_cell.length_c   1.000
_cell.angle_alpha   90.00
_cell.angle_beta   90.00
_cell.angle_gamma   90.00
#
_symmetry.space_group_name_H-M   'P 1'
#
loop_
_entity.id
_entity.type
_entity.pdbx_description
1 polymer ?
#
loop_
_entity_poly.entity_id
_entity_poly.type
_entity_poly.pdbx_seq_one_letter_code
_entity_poly.pdbx_strand_id
1 'polypeptide(L)'
;MHEYVDVYAEVVSHEASELVNSPFGGRYCGHIPPRRRISLYRALALGFYTDRNYTTADLFTGRYTFINDTQYEIGTPIPDSPCSFTVHASSKRQGEIVSPTYPGAYPKELYCSYLFLGFSSQRVRIEFRDFDLFFGGPHCPLDYVKVYDGATNESAVIGTYCGQQRNLVLYSSEAALLVTFVTLPRTANTQNRGFKGIFEFSESFVKLDFIVKNDGEHIRGSECDQQILSKKESTGYVFSPNYPFPYVPKIVCRYFVYGMQDAQHLERVRLEFEMFDVPKRERGGDCSDGYLKVYLRGQEATDSYDKFDHELCGSDTVRPKVVVSDGPRLVMVFSSGEQQGRGFKAKYTFETEYKIPGTAAPDGSCRFTYRSSSRKKGDFNSPRYPSNYPNDINCTYDFEATPNEQVTIVFDHFKVRAERINGSVAAYGSSMCTEDWLEVYNKYKDGTEKLIGRYCGMTAPGPIESNRAAAGLRVLLHSDRESVYSGFKARYTFEVAKSIFGDCGSNVSSSDYGVIQSPNFPQKYDGPSRGVSSKTCNWYISVRPKHKILLNFEYFAVEGNPAGRGCPAAVVRLWYRSDAPPVELCGEKLHDEAHWHFLSDSNNMRLSFISADKAVGAEGFRAVWTEVLDSGACDQFSCAASNFCIASRLRCNREPNCGANDRSDEAGFMVWAAL
;
A
#
# COMPACT_ATOMS: atom_id res chain seq x y z
N MET A 1 26.33 -51.86 19.58
CA MET A 1 25.16 -52.61 19.05
C MET A 1 25.71 -54.00 18.69
N HIS A 2 25.33 -55.02 19.45
CA HIS A 2 25.93 -56.36 19.36
C HIS A 2 25.14 -57.32 18.48
N GLU A 3 23.84 -57.04 18.31
CA GLU A 3 22.98 -57.90 17.48
C GLU A 3 22.00 -57.03 16.70
N TYR A 4 21.82 -57.35 15.43
CA TYR A 4 20.92 -56.60 14.56
C TYR A 4 20.53 -57.40 13.31
N VAL A 5 19.44 -56.93 12.68
CA VAL A 5 19.02 -57.38 11.35
C VAL A 5 19.12 -56.22 10.39
N ASP A 6 19.89 -56.38 9.35
CA ASP A 6 19.95 -55.47 8.23
C ASP A 6 18.98 -55.91 7.12
N VAL A 7 18.24 -54.96 6.58
CA VAL A 7 17.31 -55.17 5.50
C VAL A 7 17.80 -54.46 4.24
N TYR A 8 17.88 -55.21 3.13
CA TYR A 8 18.19 -54.70 1.79
C TYR A 8 16.97 -54.97 0.92
N ALA A 9 16.19 -53.94 0.66
CA ALA A 9 14.91 -54.07 -0.04
C ALA A 9 15.01 -53.80 -1.55
N GLU A 10 16.04 -53.14 -2.01
CA GLU A 10 16.27 -52.76 -3.41
C GLU A 10 17.38 -53.63 -4.05
N VAL A 11 17.20 -54.95 -3.98
CA VAL A 11 18.17 -55.91 -4.50
C VAL A 11 17.85 -56.22 -5.95
N VAL A 12 18.66 -55.76 -6.88
CA VAL A 12 18.49 -55.96 -8.33
C VAL A 12 18.93 -57.36 -8.76
N SER A 13 20.03 -57.87 -8.19
CA SER A 13 20.59 -59.19 -8.48
C SER A 13 20.68 -60.03 -7.21
N HIS A 14 20.49 -61.34 -7.34
CA HIS A 14 20.57 -62.31 -6.24
C HIS A 14 22.01 -62.89 -6.05
N GLU A 15 22.98 -62.41 -6.80
CA GLU A 15 24.37 -62.81 -6.62
C GLU A 15 24.97 -62.19 -5.36
N ALA A 16 25.61 -63.04 -4.52
CA ALA A 16 26.14 -62.57 -3.23
C ALA A 16 27.22 -61.47 -3.35
N SER A 17 27.91 -61.40 -4.47
CA SER A 17 28.90 -60.35 -4.76
C SER A 17 28.29 -58.97 -4.98
N GLU A 18 27.02 -58.87 -5.39
CA GLU A 18 26.32 -57.63 -5.67
C GLU A 18 25.48 -57.12 -4.47
N LEU A 19 25.23 -57.99 -3.48
CA LEU A 19 24.52 -57.59 -2.25
C LEU A 19 25.25 -56.45 -1.49
N VAL A 20 26.56 -56.41 -1.55
CA VAL A 20 27.36 -55.34 -0.91
C VAL A 20 27.08 -53.97 -1.52
N ASN A 21 26.67 -53.90 -2.79
CA ASN A 21 26.38 -52.68 -3.52
C ASN A 21 24.89 -52.32 -3.46
N SER A 22 24.05 -53.21 -2.87
CA SER A 22 22.60 -52.93 -2.78
C SER A 22 22.31 -51.86 -1.78
N PRO A 23 21.36 -50.93 -2.08
CA PRO A 23 20.99 -49.88 -1.17
C PRO A 23 20.55 -50.39 0.19
N PHE A 24 21.11 -49.85 1.26
CA PHE A 24 20.80 -50.23 2.62
C PHE A 24 19.41 -49.72 3.05
N GLY A 25 18.50 -50.63 3.35
CA GLY A 25 17.11 -50.36 3.70
C GLY A 25 16.86 -50.09 5.17
N GLY A 26 17.77 -50.46 6.05
CA GLY A 26 17.68 -50.16 7.49
C GLY A 26 18.27 -51.27 8.37
N ARG A 27 18.77 -50.87 9.54
CA ARG A 27 19.25 -51.73 10.62
C ARG A 27 18.26 -51.74 11.77
N TYR A 28 17.88 -52.91 12.24
CA TYR A 28 16.87 -53.12 13.26
C TYR A 28 17.41 -53.94 14.42
N CYS A 29 17.15 -53.48 15.63
CA CYS A 29 17.48 -54.18 16.88
C CYS A 29 16.45 -53.79 17.97
N GLY A 30 16.45 -54.55 19.08
CA GLY A 30 15.53 -54.30 20.20
C GLY A 30 14.11 -54.84 19.92
N HIS A 31 13.11 -54.31 20.63
CA HIS A 31 11.75 -54.85 20.67
C HIS A 31 10.77 -54.23 19.65
N ILE A 32 11.18 -53.20 18.93
CA ILE A 32 10.32 -52.51 17.97
C ILE A 32 10.50 -53.14 16.58
N PRO A 33 9.50 -53.83 16.05
CA PRO A 33 9.62 -54.48 14.74
C PRO A 33 9.64 -53.40 13.62
N PRO A 34 10.41 -53.65 12.56
CA PRO A 34 10.36 -52.80 11.38
C PRO A 34 8.96 -52.83 10.75
N ARG A 35 8.55 -51.74 10.15
CA ARG A 35 7.34 -51.68 9.32
C ARG A 35 7.52 -52.62 8.09
N ARG A 36 6.37 -53.00 7.48
CA ARG A 36 6.35 -53.79 6.26
C ARG A 36 7.31 -53.22 5.22
N ARG A 37 8.16 -54.06 4.63
CA ARG A 37 9.02 -53.77 3.52
C ARG A 37 8.55 -54.49 2.29
N ILE A 38 8.50 -53.77 1.15
CA ILE A 38 8.18 -54.32 -0.15
C ILE A 38 9.36 -53.98 -1.06
N SER A 39 9.93 -54.94 -1.73
CA SER A 39 11.03 -54.72 -2.66
C SER A 39 10.52 -54.06 -3.95
N LEU A 40 11.24 -53.12 -4.48
CA LEU A 40 11.02 -52.56 -5.82
C LEU A 40 11.38 -53.59 -6.92
N TYR A 41 12.21 -54.56 -6.57
CA TYR A 41 12.71 -55.63 -7.45
C TYR A 41 12.28 -56.99 -6.96
N ARG A 42 12.69 -58.04 -7.65
CA ARG A 42 12.30 -59.43 -7.38
C ARG A 42 12.93 -60.07 -6.15
N ALA A 43 13.90 -59.42 -5.53
CA ALA A 43 14.66 -59.92 -4.39
C ALA A 43 14.65 -58.99 -3.21
N LEU A 44 14.66 -59.57 -2.02
CA LEU A 44 14.88 -58.86 -0.75
C LEU A 44 15.90 -59.67 0.04
N ALA A 45 16.89 -58.99 0.64
CA ALA A 45 17.89 -59.68 1.43
C ALA A 45 17.84 -59.22 2.90
N LEU A 46 18.06 -60.18 3.80
CA LEU A 46 18.19 -59.92 5.23
C LEU A 46 19.55 -60.38 5.67
N GLY A 47 20.31 -59.51 6.32
CA GLY A 47 21.55 -59.83 6.99
C GLY A 47 21.35 -59.88 8.50
N PHE A 48 21.55 -61.06 9.10
CA PHE A 48 21.52 -61.16 10.56
C PHE A 48 22.94 -61.19 11.10
N TYR A 49 23.20 -60.36 12.08
CA TYR A 49 24.50 -60.26 12.71
C TYR A 49 24.39 -60.45 14.23
N THR A 50 25.25 -61.31 14.80
CA THR A 50 25.40 -61.53 16.24
C THR A 50 26.91 -61.62 16.58
N ASP A 51 27.35 -61.07 17.70
CA ASP A 51 28.73 -61.10 18.13
C ASP A 51 28.96 -61.95 19.42
N ARG A 52 27.88 -62.48 20.04
CA ARG A 52 27.94 -63.26 21.26
C ARG A 52 26.89 -64.35 21.32
N ASN A 53 27.25 -65.47 21.94
CA ASN A 53 26.29 -66.51 22.27
C ASN A 53 25.54 -66.17 23.56
N TYR A 54 24.31 -65.73 23.42
CA TYR A 54 23.43 -65.50 24.57
C TYR A 54 22.48 -66.72 24.70
N THR A 55 22.38 -67.25 25.92
CA THR A 55 21.49 -68.43 26.21
C THR A 55 20.01 -68.01 26.43
N THR A 56 19.75 -66.72 26.54
CA THR A 56 18.41 -66.17 26.88
C THR A 56 17.96 -65.08 25.94
N ALA A 57 18.53 -65.00 24.75
CA ALA A 57 18.14 -63.98 23.76
C ALA A 57 16.79 -64.31 23.11
N ASP A 58 15.94 -63.28 22.97
CA ASP A 58 14.74 -63.41 22.15
C ASP A 58 15.11 -63.44 20.68
N LEU A 59 14.36 -64.23 19.90
CA LEU A 59 14.52 -64.37 18.48
C LEU A 59 13.56 -63.41 17.75
N PHE A 60 13.84 -63.15 16.48
CA PHE A 60 12.88 -62.49 15.61
C PHE A 60 12.19 -63.50 14.72
N THR A 61 10.93 -63.22 14.38
CA THR A 61 10.18 -63.96 13.35
C THR A 61 9.64 -62.97 12.34
N GLY A 62 9.74 -63.32 11.06
CA GLY A 62 9.20 -62.53 9.96
C GLY A 62 8.33 -63.37 9.04
N ARG A 63 7.36 -62.73 8.40
CA ARG A 63 6.56 -63.35 7.35
C ARG A 63 6.91 -62.73 6.02
N TYR A 64 7.14 -63.49 5.01
CA TYR A 64 7.33 -63.01 3.64
C TYR A 64 6.18 -63.46 2.74
N THR A 65 5.92 -62.72 1.68
CA THR A 65 4.92 -63.03 0.66
C THR A 65 5.40 -62.50 -0.68
N PHE A 66 5.31 -63.29 -1.71
CA PHE A 66 5.50 -62.81 -3.08
C PHE A 66 4.19 -62.19 -3.57
N ILE A 67 4.26 -60.98 -4.04
CA ILE A 67 3.12 -60.24 -4.56
C ILE A 67 3.27 -59.98 -6.06
N ASN A 68 2.14 -59.95 -6.77
CA ASN A 68 2.12 -59.54 -8.16
C ASN A 68 2.28 -58.01 -8.25
N ASP A 69 3.22 -57.52 -9.05
CA ASP A 69 3.56 -56.09 -9.17
C ASP A 69 2.61 -55.32 -10.12
N THR A 70 1.69 -56.03 -10.81
CA THR A 70 0.70 -55.36 -11.69
C THR A 70 -0.15 -54.31 -10.98
N GLN A 71 -0.30 -54.35 -9.67
CA GLN A 71 -0.99 -53.35 -8.90
C GLN A 71 -0.28 -51.97 -8.90
N TYR A 72 1.03 -51.93 -9.21
CA TYR A 72 1.84 -50.72 -9.32
C TYR A 72 1.93 -50.20 -10.76
N GLU A 73 1.45 -50.95 -11.75
CA GLU A 73 1.37 -50.56 -13.15
C GLU A 73 0.09 -49.78 -13.40
N ILE A 74 0.16 -48.48 -13.27
CA ILE A 74 -1.02 -47.60 -13.42
C ILE A 74 -1.34 -47.26 -14.88
N GLY A 75 -0.39 -47.42 -15.78
CA GLY A 75 -0.51 -47.10 -17.22
C GLY A 75 0.58 -47.74 -18.05
N THR A 76 0.93 -47.16 -19.19
CA THR A 76 2.01 -47.63 -20.06
C THR A 76 3.35 -47.24 -19.43
N PRO A 77 4.27 -48.20 -19.15
CA PRO A 77 5.57 -47.96 -18.58
C PRO A 77 6.40 -47.04 -19.49
N ILE A 78 7.18 -46.15 -18.91
CA ILE A 78 8.18 -45.35 -19.61
C ILE A 78 9.49 -46.13 -19.57
N PRO A 79 10.16 -46.36 -20.74
CA PRO A 79 11.44 -47.05 -20.78
C PRO A 79 12.46 -46.43 -19.82
N ASP A 80 13.35 -47.26 -19.28
CA ASP A 80 14.45 -46.90 -18.39
C ASP A 80 14.05 -46.26 -17.04
N SER A 81 12.76 -46.32 -16.67
CA SER A 81 12.29 -45.86 -15.36
C SER A 81 11.37 -46.92 -14.71
N PRO A 82 11.76 -47.51 -13.58
CA PRO A 82 11.04 -48.60 -12.97
C PRO A 82 9.67 -48.19 -12.38
N CYS A 83 9.39 -46.91 -12.26
CA CYS A 83 8.19 -46.41 -11.61
C CYS A 83 7.52 -45.23 -12.36
N SER A 84 7.81 -45.09 -13.66
CA SER A 84 7.23 -44.00 -14.46
C SER A 84 6.24 -44.55 -15.49
N PHE A 85 5.10 -43.87 -15.63
CA PHE A 85 3.99 -44.33 -16.45
C PHE A 85 3.32 -43.18 -17.20
N THR A 86 2.82 -43.47 -18.40
CA THR A 86 1.87 -42.62 -19.11
C THR A 86 0.48 -43.23 -19.08
N VAL A 87 -0.49 -42.45 -18.63
CA VAL A 87 -1.90 -42.87 -18.55
C VAL A 87 -2.70 -42.07 -19.57
N HIS A 88 -3.26 -42.77 -20.55
CA HIS A 88 -4.13 -42.20 -21.57
C HIS A 88 -5.60 -42.40 -21.23
N ALA A 89 -6.43 -41.39 -21.35
CA ALA A 89 -7.88 -41.49 -21.15
C ALA A 89 -8.56 -42.45 -22.11
N SER A 90 -7.97 -42.71 -23.30
CA SER A 90 -8.43 -43.69 -24.27
C SER A 90 -8.31 -45.12 -23.77
N SER A 91 -7.34 -45.41 -22.90
CA SER A 91 -7.13 -46.76 -22.32
C SER A 91 -7.78 -46.89 -20.95
N LYS A 92 -7.79 -45.83 -20.15
CA LYS A 92 -8.30 -45.90 -18.77
C LYS A 92 -8.83 -44.54 -18.33
N ARG A 93 -10.16 -44.39 -18.22
CA ARG A 93 -10.77 -43.09 -17.79
C ARG A 93 -10.65 -42.78 -16.30
N GLN A 94 -10.54 -43.82 -15.47
CA GLN A 94 -10.37 -43.71 -14.02
C GLN A 94 -9.53 -44.86 -13.49
N GLY A 95 -8.87 -44.68 -12.38
CA GLY A 95 -8.06 -45.73 -11.77
C GLY A 95 -7.37 -45.28 -10.50
N GLU A 96 -6.49 -46.15 -10.01
CA GLU A 96 -5.68 -45.83 -8.84
C GLU A 96 -4.30 -45.32 -9.26
N ILE A 97 -3.76 -44.37 -8.50
CA ILE A 97 -2.37 -43.97 -8.53
C ILE A 97 -1.74 -44.43 -7.21
N VAL A 98 -0.59 -45.07 -7.29
CA VAL A 98 0.08 -45.69 -6.15
C VAL A 98 1.56 -45.42 -6.27
N SER A 99 2.22 -45.00 -5.17
CA SER A 99 3.67 -44.92 -5.13
C SER A 99 4.30 -46.33 -5.13
N PRO A 100 5.57 -46.43 -5.61
CA PRO A 100 6.29 -47.70 -5.54
C PRO A 100 6.32 -48.22 -4.11
N THR A 101 6.21 -49.54 -3.96
CA THR A 101 6.31 -50.23 -2.67
C THR A 101 5.23 -49.90 -1.62
N TYR A 102 4.20 -49.11 -1.98
CA TYR A 102 3.06 -48.87 -1.09
C TYR A 102 2.30 -50.18 -0.75
N PRO A 103 1.89 -50.41 0.49
CA PRO A 103 1.98 -49.60 1.71
C PRO A 103 3.26 -49.83 2.53
N GLY A 104 4.29 -50.43 1.98
CA GLY A 104 5.61 -50.56 2.60
C GLY A 104 6.36 -49.24 2.56
N ALA A 105 7.45 -49.14 3.33
CA ALA A 105 8.29 -47.95 3.30
C ALA A 105 8.97 -47.82 1.93
N TYR A 106 8.85 -46.63 1.33
CA TYR A 106 9.42 -46.38 0.00
C TYR A 106 10.96 -46.19 0.05
N PRO A 107 11.66 -46.55 -1.04
CA PRO A 107 13.11 -46.45 -1.12
C PRO A 107 13.59 -45.00 -1.31
N LYS A 108 14.89 -44.79 -1.11
CA LYS A 108 15.61 -43.54 -1.41
C LYS A 108 15.94 -43.45 -2.90
N GLU A 109 16.34 -42.23 -3.33
CA GLU A 109 16.89 -42.01 -4.67
C GLU A 109 15.98 -42.42 -5.81
N LEU A 110 14.66 -42.30 -5.60
CA LEU A 110 13.66 -42.54 -6.62
C LEU A 110 13.36 -41.27 -7.41
N TYR A 111 13.13 -41.47 -8.70
CA TYR A 111 12.47 -40.52 -9.56
C TYR A 111 11.36 -41.24 -10.34
N CYS A 112 10.12 -40.99 -9.99
CA CYS A 112 8.96 -41.52 -10.65
C CYS A 112 8.16 -40.39 -11.31
N SER A 113 7.65 -40.65 -12.51
CA SER A 113 6.77 -39.69 -13.19
C SER A 113 5.46 -40.41 -13.62
N TYR A 114 4.35 -39.71 -13.39
CA TYR A 114 3.02 -40.17 -13.76
C TYR A 114 2.40 -39.12 -14.65
N LEU A 115 2.41 -39.37 -15.97
CA LEU A 115 1.87 -38.45 -16.96
C LEU A 115 0.44 -38.90 -17.33
N PHE A 116 -0.52 -38.02 -17.04
CA PHE A 116 -1.92 -38.20 -17.38
C PHE A 116 -2.27 -37.40 -18.63
N LEU A 117 -2.80 -38.02 -19.65
CA LEU A 117 -3.16 -37.40 -20.92
C LEU A 117 -4.62 -37.74 -21.28
N GLY A 118 -5.47 -36.71 -21.19
CA GLY A 118 -6.87 -36.72 -21.58
C GLY A 118 -7.10 -36.30 -23.02
N PHE A 119 -8.37 -36.32 -23.45
CA PHE A 119 -8.82 -35.67 -24.67
C PHE A 119 -8.90 -34.12 -24.44
N SER A 120 -8.87 -33.33 -25.49
CA SER A 120 -8.87 -31.86 -25.40
C SER A 120 -10.07 -31.26 -24.66
N SER A 121 -11.18 -31.98 -24.57
CA SER A 121 -12.38 -31.58 -23.83
C SER A 121 -12.38 -31.99 -22.36
N GLN A 122 -11.40 -32.76 -21.92
CA GLN A 122 -11.33 -33.35 -20.59
C GLN A 122 -10.36 -32.60 -19.70
N ARG A 123 -10.62 -32.69 -18.39
CA ARG A 123 -9.68 -32.33 -17.34
C ARG A 123 -9.35 -33.55 -16.50
N VAL A 124 -8.26 -33.52 -15.77
CA VAL A 124 -7.79 -34.59 -14.91
C VAL A 124 -8.01 -34.22 -13.45
N ARG A 125 -8.62 -35.09 -12.68
CA ARG A 125 -8.74 -35.01 -11.23
C ARG A 125 -7.90 -36.08 -10.57
N ILE A 126 -7.13 -35.74 -9.56
CA ILE A 126 -6.43 -36.67 -8.69
C ILE A 126 -6.85 -36.42 -7.24
N GLU A 127 -7.20 -37.46 -6.52
CA GLU A 127 -7.51 -37.43 -5.09
C GLU A 127 -6.57 -38.38 -4.35
N PHE A 128 -5.70 -37.86 -3.53
CA PHE A 128 -4.84 -38.65 -2.66
C PHE A 128 -5.62 -39.03 -1.39
N ARG A 129 -5.90 -40.35 -1.25
CA ARG A 129 -6.63 -40.94 -0.13
C ARG A 129 -5.75 -41.30 1.06
N ASP A 130 -4.52 -41.68 0.77
CA ASP A 130 -3.45 -41.83 1.75
C ASP A 130 -2.19 -41.11 1.22
N PHE A 131 -1.57 -40.29 2.05
CA PHE A 131 -0.37 -39.53 1.67
C PHE A 131 0.52 -39.40 2.90
N ASP A 132 1.66 -40.10 2.91
CA ASP A 132 2.58 -40.18 4.02
C ASP A 132 4.03 -40.16 3.50
N LEU A 133 4.57 -38.99 3.30
CA LEU A 133 5.96 -38.78 2.90
C LEU A 133 6.80 -38.23 4.06
N PHE A 134 8.11 -38.42 3.96
CA PHE A 134 9.03 -37.84 4.91
C PHE A 134 8.93 -36.32 4.88
N PHE A 135 8.79 -35.73 6.06
CA PHE A 135 8.79 -34.28 6.23
C PHE A 135 10.20 -33.82 6.59
N GLY A 136 10.96 -33.41 5.58
CA GLY A 136 12.34 -32.93 5.76
C GLY A 136 12.46 -31.45 6.14
N GLY A 137 11.33 -30.75 6.33
CA GLY A 137 11.29 -29.34 6.63
C GLY A 137 10.35 -28.54 5.71
N PRO A 138 10.25 -27.21 5.93
CA PRO A 138 9.48 -26.33 5.07
C PRO A 138 9.90 -26.43 3.60
N HIS A 139 8.96 -26.26 2.68
CA HIS A 139 9.18 -26.34 1.23
C HIS A 139 9.64 -27.71 0.70
N CYS A 140 9.49 -28.78 1.50
CA CYS A 140 9.79 -30.16 1.07
C CYS A 140 11.19 -30.35 0.45
N PRO A 141 12.28 -30.13 1.20
CA PRO A 141 13.63 -30.09 0.63
C PRO A 141 14.21 -31.47 0.28
N LEU A 142 13.60 -32.56 0.72
CA LEU A 142 14.11 -33.92 0.55
C LEU A 142 13.19 -34.79 -0.30
N ASP A 143 12.11 -35.30 0.29
CA ASP A 143 11.17 -36.16 -0.41
C ASP A 143 9.91 -35.39 -0.72
N TYR A 144 9.41 -35.48 -1.96
CA TYR A 144 8.22 -34.72 -2.35
C TYR A 144 7.47 -35.36 -3.53
N VAL A 145 6.20 -35.05 -3.58
CA VAL A 145 5.38 -35.13 -4.78
C VAL A 145 5.20 -33.74 -5.33
N LYS A 146 5.58 -33.53 -6.58
CA LYS A 146 5.40 -32.26 -7.28
C LYS A 146 4.46 -32.44 -8.45
N VAL A 147 3.45 -31.58 -8.54
CA VAL A 147 2.38 -31.67 -9.54
C VAL A 147 2.46 -30.48 -10.47
N TYR A 148 2.44 -30.76 -11.77
CA TYR A 148 2.54 -29.77 -12.84
C TYR A 148 1.25 -29.74 -13.65
N ASP A 149 0.78 -28.56 -13.96
CA ASP A 149 -0.40 -28.29 -14.77
C ASP A 149 -0.06 -28.35 -16.27
N GLY A 150 0.15 -29.54 -16.77
CA GLY A 150 0.55 -29.81 -18.14
C GLY A 150 1.34 -31.11 -18.29
N ALA A 151 1.92 -31.33 -19.47
CA ALA A 151 2.56 -32.57 -19.83
C ALA A 151 4.07 -32.67 -19.50
N THR A 152 4.71 -31.60 -19.12
CA THR A 152 6.15 -31.52 -18.90
C THR A 152 6.51 -30.90 -17.56
N ASN A 153 7.75 -31.13 -17.14
CA ASN A 153 8.30 -30.49 -15.93
C ASN A 153 8.60 -28.98 -16.08
N GLU A 154 8.47 -28.45 -17.29
CA GLU A 154 8.52 -27.00 -17.58
C GLU A 154 7.13 -26.35 -17.44
N SER A 155 6.07 -27.15 -17.35
CA SER A 155 4.71 -26.66 -17.13
C SER A 155 4.58 -25.98 -15.77
N ALA A 156 3.58 -25.14 -15.62
CA ALA A 156 3.34 -24.45 -14.37
C ALA A 156 3.11 -25.40 -13.20
N VAL A 157 3.70 -25.11 -12.06
CA VAL A 157 3.59 -25.92 -10.85
C VAL A 157 2.28 -25.66 -10.14
N ILE A 158 1.50 -26.71 -9.87
CA ILE A 158 0.33 -26.65 -8.98
C ILE A 158 0.78 -26.60 -7.52
N GLY A 159 1.68 -27.51 -7.14
CA GLY A 159 2.20 -27.55 -5.78
C GLY A 159 3.27 -28.60 -5.57
N THR A 160 3.95 -28.48 -4.44
CA THR A 160 4.94 -29.45 -3.93
C THR A 160 4.50 -29.93 -2.55
N TYR A 161 4.35 -31.23 -2.38
CA TYR A 161 3.73 -31.84 -1.21
C TYR A 161 4.66 -32.82 -0.53
N CYS A 162 4.75 -32.77 0.79
CA CYS A 162 5.45 -33.73 1.63
C CYS A 162 4.77 -33.85 3.02
N GLY A 163 5.30 -34.68 3.89
CA GLY A 163 4.66 -34.98 5.17
C GLY A 163 3.36 -35.75 5.01
N GLN A 164 2.45 -35.56 5.95
CA GLN A 164 1.10 -36.16 5.87
C GLN A 164 0.13 -35.13 5.30
N GLN A 165 -0.54 -35.48 4.22
CA GLN A 165 -1.59 -34.67 3.62
C GLN A 165 -2.95 -35.32 3.82
N ARG A 166 -3.98 -34.52 4.09
CA ARG A 166 -5.37 -34.99 4.20
C ARG A 166 -6.23 -34.25 3.18
N ASN A 167 -7.13 -34.95 2.54
CA ASN A 167 -8.09 -34.39 1.58
C ASN A 167 -7.42 -33.62 0.42
N LEU A 168 -6.27 -34.10 -0.04
CA LEU A 168 -5.56 -33.48 -1.15
C LEU A 168 -6.22 -33.90 -2.48
N VAL A 169 -6.98 -33.00 -3.05
CA VAL A 169 -7.65 -33.16 -4.35
C VAL A 169 -7.13 -32.08 -5.30
N LEU A 170 -6.68 -32.49 -6.46
CA LEU A 170 -6.07 -31.61 -7.47
C LEU A 170 -6.70 -31.80 -8.83
N TYR A 171 -6.86 -30.70 -9.56
CA TYR A 171 -7.40 -30.69 -10.92
C TYR A 171 -6.40 -30.06 -11.88
N SER A 172 -6.27 -30.60 -13.08
CA SER A 172 -5.58 -29.91 -14.17
C SER A 172 -6.43 -28.76 -14.71
N SER A 173 -5.80 -27.74 -15.25
CA SER A 173 -6.53 -26.68 -15.99
C SER A 173 -6.97 -27.16 -17.37
N GLU A 174 -6.17 -28.02 -18.00
CA GLU A 174 -6.41 -28.60 -19.32
C GLU A 174 -6.32 -30.14 -19.31
N ALA A 175 -6.14 -30.73 -20.46
CA ALA A 175 -6.19 -32.19 -20.66
C ALA A 175 -4.99 -32.96 -20.10
N ALA A 176 -3.93 -32.33 -19.66
CA ALA A 176 -2.71 -32.95 -19.19
C ALA A 176 -2.36 -32.62 -17.75
N LEU A 177 -1.82 -33.57 -17.01
CA LEU A 177 -1.31 -33.41 -15.67
C LEU A 177 -0.09 -34.30 -15.47
N LEU A 178 0.99 -33.76 -14.96
CA LEU A 178 2.20 -34.51 -14.62
C LEU A 178 2.41 -34.52 -13.11
N VAL A 179 2.55 -35.70 -12.54
CA VAL A 179 2.92 -35.89 -11.13
C VAL A 179 4.30 -36.52 -11.09
N THR A 180 5.23 -35.92 -10.37
CA THR A 180 6.55 -36.45 -10.10
C THR A 180 6.69 -36.79 -8.63
N PHE A 181 7.25 -37.95 -8.34
CA PHE A 181 7.60 -38.38 -6.99
C PHE A 181 9.11 -38.52 -6.91
N VAL A 182 9.75 -37.72 -6.05
CA VAL A 182 11.20 -37.66 -5.90
C VAL A 182 11.57 -37.96 -4.46
N THR A 183 12.53 -38.88 -4.29
CA THR A 183 13.16 -39.13 -3.00
C THR A 183 14.66 -38.96 -3.14
N LEU A 184 15.26 -38.18 -2.27
CA LEU A 184 16.67 -37.84 -2.34
C LEU A 184 17.54 -38.75 -1.44
N PRO A 185 18.86 -38.77 -1.64
CA PRO A 185 19.79 -39.38 -0.71
C PRO A 185 19.66 -38.75 0.67
N ARG A 186 19.47 -39.56 1.69
CA ARG A 186 19.43 -39.14 3.10
C ARG A 186 20.06 -40.18 4.01
N THR A 187 20.62 -39.75 5.12
CA THR A 187 21.25 -40.66 6.09
C THR A 187 20.26 -41.47 6.91
N ALA A 188 19.09 -40.86 7.24
CA ALA A 188 18.04 -41.55 8.00
C ALA A 188 17.13 -42.37 7.10
N ASN A 189 16.84 -43.59 7.52
CA ASN A 189 15.80 -44.39 6.91
C ASN A 189 14.43 -43.91 7.35
N THR A 190 13.50 -43.77 6.42
CA THR A 190 12.14 -43.40 6.74
C THR A 190 11.23 -44.65 6.79
N GLN A 191 10.18 -44.52 7.56
CA GLN A 191 9.12 -45.55 7.67
C GLN A 191 7.85 -45.09 6.94
N ASN A 192 7.95 -44.06 6.12
CA ASN A 192 6.83 -43.47 5.41
C ASN A 192 6.37 -44.38 4.27
N ARG A 193 5.04 -44.49 4.09
CA ARG A 193 4.43 -45.44 3.16
C ARG A 193 4.37 -44.96 1.72
N GLY A 194 4.52 -43.65 1.48
CA GLY A 194 4.25 -43.05 0.19
C GLY A 194 2.80 -42.62 0.04
N PHE A 195 2.22 -42.87 -1.12
CA PHE A 195 0.85 -42.42 -1.38
C PHE A 195 0.03 -43.43 -2.16
N LYS A 196 -1.30 -43.33 -1.94
CA LYS A 196 -2.33 -43.99 -2.74
C LYS A 196 -3.45 -42.98 -3.00
N GLY A 197 -3.91 -42.94 -4.25
CA GLY A 197 -4.99 -42.06 -4.67
C GLY A 197 -5.80 -42.66 -5.82
N ILE A 198 -6.74 -41.86 -6.30
CA ILE A 198 -7.54 -42.15 -7.49
C ILE A 198 -7.38 -41.01 -8.49
N PHE A 199 -7.43 -41.35 -9.77
CA PHE A 199 -7.48 -40.36 -10.85
C PHE A 199 -8.73 -40.59 -11.70
N GLU A 200 -9.18 -39.48 -12.33
CA GLU A 200 -10.34 -39.50 -13.22
C GLU A 200 -10.14 -38.46 -14.34
N PHE A 201 -10.47 -38.85 -15.57
CA PHE A 201 -10.60 -37.95 -16.72
C PHE A 201 -12.09 -37.71 -16.97
N SER A 202 -12.51 -36.46 -17.02
CA SER A 202 -13.90 -36.11 -17.23
C SER A 202 -14.07 -34.80 -18.02
N GLU A 203 -15.12 -34.79 -18.85
CA GLU A 203 -15.60 -33.59 -19.55
C GLU A 203 -16.62 -32.83 -18.71
N SER A 204 -17.11 -33.43 -17.62
CA SER A 204 -18.13 -32.84 -16.73
C SER A 204 -17.56 -31.95 -15.64
N PHE A 205 -16.25 -31.86 -15.48
CA PHE A 205 -15.63 -30.90 -14.60
C PHE A 205 -15.86 -29.47 -15.10
N VAL A 206 -15.86 -28.51 -14.17
CA VAL A 206 -16.16 -27.12 -14.47
C VAL A 206 -15.25 -26.58 -15.58
N LYS A 207 -15.85 -25.99 -16.62
CA LYS A 207 -15.12 -25.29 -17.67
C LYS A 207 -14.64 -23.95 -17.13
N LEU A 208 -13.39 -23.60 -17.40
CA LEU A 208 -12.73 -22.42 -16.81
C LEU A 208 -12.94 -21.11 -17.59
N ASP A 209 -13.66 -21.14 -18.70
CA ASP A 209 -13.90 -19.96 -19.56
C ASP A 209 -14.61 -18.79 -18.84
N PHE A 210 -15.44 -19.09 -17.83
CA PHE A 210 -16.10 -18.05 -17.03
C PHE A 210 -15.11 -17.25 -16.19
N ILE A 211 -13.98 -17.82 -15.78
CA ILE A 211 -12.94 -17.15 -15.00
C ILE A 211 -12.33 -16.01 -15.81
N VAL A 212 -12.07 -16.24 -17.10
CA VAL A 212 -11.56 -15.19 -18.01
C VAL A 212 -12.60 -14.08 -18.18
N LYS A 213 -13.89 -14.44 -18.28
CA LYS A 213 -14.98 -13.46 -18.34
C LYS A 213 -15.10 -12.61 -17.08
N ASN A 214 -14.65 -13.14 -15.93
CA ASN A 214 -14.60 -12.41 -14.65
C ASN A 214 -13.39 -11.49 -14.52
N ASP A 215 -12.50 -11.43 -15.52
CA ASP A 215 -11.18 -10.81 -15.42
C ASP A 215 -10.34 -11.42 -14.28
N GLY A 216 -10.58 -12.70 -14.01
CA GLY A 216 -9.95 -13.48 -12.95
C GLY A 216 -8.83 -14.37 -13.47
N GLU A 217 -8.02 -14.84 -12.54
CA GLU A 217 -6.98 -15.83 -12.75
C GLU A 217 -7.35 -17.13 -12.02
N HIS A 218 -7.30 -18.27 -12.72
CA HIS A 218 -7.58 -19.57 -12.13
C HIS A 218 -6.52 -19.95 -11.10
N ILE A 219 -6.94 -20.39 -9.93
CA ILE A 219 -6.06 -20.94 -8.92
C ILE A 219 -5.76 -22.39 -9.30
N ARG A 220 -4.59 -22.60 -9.86
CA ARG A 220 -4.17 -23.90 -10.40
C ARG A 220 -4.29 -25.00 -9.37
N GLY A 221 -4.71 -26.17 -9.80
CA GLY A 221 -4.95 -27.32 -8.94
C GLY A 221 -6.33 -27.35 -8.30
N SER A 222 -7.07 -26.25 -8.28
CA SER A 222 -8.48 -26.24 -7.88
C SER A 222 -9.40 -26.60 -9.04
N GLU A 223 -10.63 -26.99 -8.73
CA GLU A 223 -11.61 -27.26 -9.79
C GLU A 223 -12.03 -25.97 -10.50
N CYS A 224 -12.32 -24.89 -9.74
CA CYS A 224 -12.87 -23.64 -10.26
C CYS A 224 -12.58 -22.40 -9.38
N ASP A 225 -11.62 -22.50 -8.47
CA ASP A 225 -11.25 -21.35 -7.64
C ASP A 225 -10.54 -20.30 -8.48
N GLN A 226 -10.79 -19.03 -8.18
CA GLN A 226 -10.24 -17.92 -8.94
C GLN A 226 -9.86 -16.75 -8.05
N GLN A 227 -8.91 -15.96 -8.53
CA GLN A 227 -8.47 -14.74 -7.91
C GLN A 227 -8.73 -13.56 -8.85
N ILE A 228 -9.36 -12.52 -8.35
CA ILE A 228 -9.63 -11.27 -9.06
C ILE A 228 -8.88 -10.16 -8.33
N LEU A 229 -7.89 -9.56 -8.98
CA LEU A 229 -7.06 -8.51 -8.40
C LEU A 229 -7.47 -7.15 -8.93
N SER A 230 -7.47 -6.15 -8.07
CA SER A 230 -7.71 -4.77 -8.48
C SER A 230 -6.61 -4.27 -9.42
N LYS A 231 -7.05 -3.56 -10.47
CA LYS A 231 -6.22 -2.79 -11.39
C LYS A 231 -6.30 -1.29 -11.07
N LYS A 232 -6.40 -0.93 -9.79
CA LYS A 232 -6.62 0.39 -9.22
C LYS A 232 -8.01 0.96 -9.57
N GLU A 233 -8.88 0.98 -8.55
CA GLU A 233 -10.27 1.46 -8.68
C GLU A 233 -11.03 0.85 -9.88
N SER A 234 -10.66 -0.38 -10.22
CA SER A 234 -11.26 -1.09 -11.35
C SER A 234 -12.64 -1.65 -11.00
N THR A 235 -13.43 -1.84 -12.02
CA THR A 235 -14.78 -2.44 -11.92
C THR A 235 -14.93 -3.52 -12.97
N GLY A 236 -15.74 -4.52 -12.67
CA GLY A 236 -16.02 -5.63 -13.58
C GLY A 236 -17.22 -6.44 -13.11
N TYR A 237 -17.36 -7.62 -13.71
CA TYR A 237 -18.43 -8.55 -13.38
C TYR A 237 -17.85 -9.89 -12.90
N VAL A 238 -18.58 -10.52 -12.00
CA VAL A 238 -18.30 -11.89 -11.56
C VAL A 238 -19.53 -12.75 -11.79
N PHE A 239 -19.29 -13.93 -12.33
CA PHE A 239 -20.33 -14.89 -12.70
C PHE A 239 -20.11 -16.22 -12.01
N SER A 240 -21.21 -16.93 -11.75
CA SER A 240 -21.13 -18.37 -11.45
C SER A 240 -20.68 -19.17 -12.67
N PRO A 241 -20.14 -20.40 -12.46
CA PRO A 241 -19.80 -21.28 -13.56
C PRO A 241 -20.95 -21.48 -14.54
N ASN A 242 -20.64 -21.54 -15.84
CA ASN A 242 -21.56 -21.77 -16.95
C ASN A 242 -22.65 -20.71 -17.16
N TYR A 243 -22.62 -19.58 -16.42
CA TYR A 243 -23.58 -18.51 -16.62
C TYR A 243 -23.61 -18.01 -18.09
N PRO A 244 -24.77 -17.72 -18.71
CA PRO A 244 -26.12 -17.67 -18.15
C PRO A 244 -26.90 -19.00 -18.15
N PHE A 245 -26.23 -20.10 -18.47
CA PHE A 245 -26.80 -21.44 -18.44
C PHE A 245 -26.71 -22.05 -17.05
N PRO A 246 -27.48 -23.13 -16.75
CA PRO A 246 -27.42 -23.78 -15.47
C PRO A 246 -25.99 -24.29 -15.13
N TYR A 247 -25.59 -24.08 -13.88
CA TYR A 247 -24.31 -24.57 -13.38
C TYR A 247 -24.29 -26.10 -13.17
N VAL A 248 -23.10 -26.66 -13.07
CA VAL A 248 -22.90 -28.10 -12.75
C VAL A 248 -23.23 -28.34 -11.27
N PRO A 249 -23.96 -29.40 -10.91
CA PRO A 249 -24.24 -29.74 -9.51
C PRO A 249 -23.01 -30.23 -8.78
N LYS A 250 -23.02 -30.17 -7.45
CA LYS A 250 -21.99 -30.70 -6.55
C LYS A 250 -20.60 -30.11 -6.74
N ILE A 251 -20.51 -28.84 -7.10
CA ILE A 251 -19.26 -28.11 -7.22
C ILE A 251 -19.14 -27.06 -6.10
N VAL A 252 -17.90 -26.76 -5.74
CA VAL A 252 -17.56 -25.68 -4.83
C VAL A 252 -16.48 -24.81 -5.48
N CYS A 253 -16.82 -23.56 -5.75
CA CYS A 253 -15.89 -22.58 -6.33
C CYS A 253 -15.67 -21.42 -5.35
N ARG A 254 -14.42 -21.07 -5.14
CA ARG A 254 -14.03 -19.92 -4.29
C ARG A 254 -13.59 -18.76 -5.18
N TYR A 255 -14.00 -17.58 -4.78
CA TYR A 255 -13.67 -16.33 -5.47
C TYR A 255 -12.91 -15.43 -4.48
N PHE A 256 -11.64 -15.19 -4.76
CA PHE A 256 -10.80 -14.32 -3.96
C PHE A 256 -10.73 -12.97 -4.66
N VAL A 257 -11.48 -11.99 -4.18
CA VAL A 257 -11.58 -10.65 -4.76
C VAL A 257 -10.78 -9.70 -3.89
N TYR A 258 -9.61 -9.27 -4.39
CA TYR A 258 -8.63 -8.54 -3.59
C TYR A 258 -8.35 -7.16 -4.16
N GLY A 259 -8.66 -6.15 -3.38
CA GLY A 259 -8.30 -4.76 -3.62
C GLY A 259 -6.83 -4.48 -3.30
N MET A 260 -6.35 -3.33 -3.76
CA MET A 260 -5.00 -2.87 -3.46
C MET A 260 -4.89 -2.47 -1.99
N GLN A 261 -3.76 -2.84 -1.40
CA GLN A 261 -3.38 -2.42 -0.05
C GLN A 261 -1.91 -2.03 -0.05
N ASP A 262 -1.67 -0.73 -0.04
CA ASP A 262 -0.34 -0.15 0.12
C ASP A 262 -0.38 0.98 1.17
N ALA A 263 0.72 1.71 1.35
CA ALA A 263 0.79 2.80 2.33
C ALA A 263 -0.16 3.97 2.02
N GLN A 264 -0.67 4.07 0.80
CA GLN A 264 -1.48 5.18 0.30
C GLN A 264 -2.88 4.78 -0.13
N HIS A 265 -3.11 3.48 -0.43
CA HIS A 265 -4.36 2.96 -0.94
C HIS A 265 -4.87 1.82 -0.07
N LEU A 266 -6.07 1.94 0.41
CA LEU A 266 -6.83 0.86 1.03
C LEU A 266 -8.14 0.75 0.26
N GLU A 267 -8.19 -0.16 -0.70
CA GLU A 267 -9.42 -0.41 -1.45
C GLU A 267 -10.36 -1.31 -0.65
N ARG A 268 -11.66 -1.09 -0.82
CA ARG A 268 -12.73 -2.02 -0.44
C ARG A 268 -13.37 -2.60 -1.68
N VAL A 269 -13.92 -3.78 -1.54
CA VAL A 269 -14.68 -4.45 -2.58
C VAL A 269 -16.16 -4.21 -2.35
N ARG A 270 -16.79 -3.52 -3.28
CA ARG A 270 -18.25 -3.39 -3.36
C ARG A 270 -18.77 -4.39 -4.38
N LEU A 271 -19.70 -5.24 -3.95
CA LEU A 271 -20.32 -6.25 -4.79
C LEU A 271 -21.82 -5.98 -4.86
N GLU A 272 -22.36 -5.87 -6.07
CA GLU A 272 -23.79 -5.64 -6.35
C GLU A 272 -24.36 -6.77 -7.20
N PHE A 273 -25.30 -7.53 -6.64
CA PHE A 273 -25.96 -8.64 -7.34
C PHE A 273 -27.01 -8.11 -8.32
N GLU A 274 -26.78 -8.36 -9.61
CA GLU A 274 -27.72 -8.01 -10.68
C GLU A 274 -28.70 -9.17 -10.99
N MET A 275 -28.23 -10.42 -10.87
CA MET A 275 -29.02 -11.61 -11.03
C MET A 275 -28.58 -12.68 -10.02
N PHE A 276 -29.54 -13.41 -9.47
CA PHE A 276 -29.28 -14.47 -8.52
C PHE A 276 -30.36 -15.56 -8.60
N ASP A 277 -29.93 -16.79 -8.85
CA ASP A 277 -30.79 -17.97 -8.95
C ASP A 277 -30.06 -19.22 -8.48
N VAL A 278 -30.05 -19.42 -7.16
CA VAL A 278 -29.50 -20.59 -6.48
C VAL A 278 -30.64 -21.23 -5.68
N PRO A 279 -31.25 -22.32 -6.15
CA PRO A 279 -32.44 -22.89 -5.56
C PRO A 279 -32.33 -23.17 -4.06
N LYS A 280 -33.41 -22.89 -3.34
CA LYS A 280 -33.60 -23.28 -1.94
C LYS A 280 -34.25 -24.64 -1.86
N ARG A 281 -33.97 -25.36 -0.79
CA ARG A 281 -34.70 -26.60 -0.51
C ARG A 281 -36.16 -26.28 -0.17
N GLU A 282 -37.10 -26.97 -0.81
CA GLU A 282 -38.54 -26.70 -0.66
C GLU A 282 -39.08 -26.88 0.77
N ARG A 283 -38.42 -27.71 1.58
CA ARG A 283 -38.78 -27.95 2.99
C ARG A 283 -37.72 -27.41 3.91
N GLY A 284 -37.93 -26.19 4.41
CA GLY A 284 -37.04 -25.59 5.44
C GLY A 284 -36.69 -24.13 5.22
N GLY A 285 -36.64 -23.64 3.99
CA GLY A 285 -36.36 -22.23 3.68
C GLY A 285 -34.91 -21.80 3.90
N ASP A 286 -34.02 -22.72 4.28
CA ASP A 286 -32.60 -22.53 4.50
C ASP A 286 -31.76 -22.80 3.23
N CYS A 287 -30.50 -22.39 3.26
CA CYS A 287 -29.55 -22.61 2.18
C CYS A 287 -28.84 -23.98 2.29
N SER A 288 -29.55 -25.04 2.66
CA SER A 288 -28.95 -26.35 2.94
C SER A 288 -28.54 -27.14 1.70
N ASP A 289 -29.06 -26.81 0.52
CA ASP A 289 -28.71 -27.48 -0.74
C ASP A 289 -27.58 -26.71 -1.46
N GLY A 290 -27.87 -25.52 -2.00
CA GLY A 290 -26.91 -24.66 -2.66
C GLY A 290 -26.85 -23.27 -2.00
N TYR A 291 -25.69 -22.64 -2.02
CA TYR A 291 -25.50 -21.34 -1.39
C TYR A 291 -24.35 -20.52 -2.00
N LEU A 292 -24.37 -19.23 -1.75
CA LEU A 292 -23.23 -18.35 -1.88
C LEU A 292 -22.92 -17.75 -0.50
N LYS A 293 -21.83 -18.15 0.13
CA LYS A 293 -21.31 -17.54 1.36
C LYS A 293 -20.38 -16.42 1.02
N VAL A 294 -20.49 -15.29 1.75
CA VAL A 294 -19.67 -14.11 1.57
C VAL A 294 -18.96 -13.79 2.88
N TYR A 295 -17.65 -13.55 2.79
CA TYR A 295 -16.74 -13.23 3.89
C TYR A 295 -16.19 -11.82 3.65
N LEU A 296 -16.62 -10.85 4.45
CA LEU A 296 -16.29 -9.42 4.27
C LEU A 296 -14.90 -9.04 4.76
N ARG A 297 -14.26 -9.90 5.56
CA ARG A 297 -12.88 -9.72 6.07
C ARG A 297 -11.85 -10.55 5.33
N GLY A 298 -12.25 -11.22 4.28
CA GLY A 298 -11.48 -12.29 3.66
C GLY A 298 -11.47 -13.54 4.53
N GLN A 299 -10.64 -14.51 4.15
CA GLN A 299 -10.50 -15.76 4.88
C GLN A 299 -9.04 -16.17 4.89
N GLU A 300 -8.51 -16.52 6.05
CA GLU A 300 -7.18 -17.11 6.21
C GLU A 300 -7.26 -18.63 6.23
N ALA A 301 -6.15 -19.31 5.94
CA ALA A 301 -6.10 -20.77 5.87
C ALA A 301 -6.47 -21.48 7.21
N THR A 302 -6.39 -20.74 8.32
CA THR A 302 -6.73 -21.22 9.68
C THR A 302 -8.17 -20.92 10.08
N ASP A 303 -8.91 -20.14 9.29
CA ASP A 303 -10.27 -19.75 9.61
C ASP A 303 -11.25 -20.91 9.34
N SER A 304 -12.25 -21.03 10.22
CA SER A 304 -13.37 -21.93 10.01
C SER A 304 -14.30 -21.39 8.93
N TYR A 305 -14.65 -22.20 7.94
CA TYR A 305 -15.65 -21.87 6.92
C TYR A 305 -17.07 -21.64 7.47
N ASP A 306 -17.28 -21.85 8.74
CA ASP A 306 -18.57 -21.63 9.42
C ASP A 306 -18.80 -20.18 9.84
N LYS A 307 -17.76 -19.32 9.78
CA LYS A 307 -17.85 -17.90 10.15
C LYS A 307 -18.00 -17.00 8.92
N PHE A 308 -19.12 -17.14 8.23
CA PHE A 308 -19.47 -16.26 7.12
C PHE A 308 -20.29 -15.04 7.60
N ASP A 309 -20.22 -13.94 6.85
CA ASP A 309 -21.00 -12.74 7.12
C ASP A 309 -22.39 -12.80 6.46
N HIS A 310 -22.49 -13.35 5.25
CA HIS A 310 -23.74 -13.55 4.53
C HIS A 310 -23.80 -14.93 3.91
N GLU A 311 -24.98 -15.56 3.98
CA GLU A 311 -25.32 -16.78 3.26
C GLU A 311 -26.54 -16.51 2.38
N LEU A 312 -26.37 -16.63 1.07
CA LEU A 312 -27.33 -16.27 0.06
C LEU A 312 -27.81 -17.48 -0.72
N CYS A 313 -29.12 -17.64 -0.87
CA CYS A 313 -29.77 -18.62 -1.73
C CYS A 313 -31.18 -18.14 -2.11
N GLY A 314 -31.80 -18.76 -3.11
CA GLY A 314 -33.09 -18.40 -3.66
C GLY A 314 -33.00 -17.68 -4.99
N SER A 315 -34.05 -16.98 -5.38
CA SER A 315 -34.13 -16.19 -6.62
C SER A 315 -34.05 -14.70 -6.34
N ASP A 316 -34.21 -13.84 -7.35
CA ASP A 316 -33.99 -12.38 -7.44
C ASP A 316 -34.38 -11.50 -6.23
N THR A 317 -34.97 -12.06 -5.19
CA THR A 317 -35.29 -11.35 -3.93
C THR A 317 -34.18 -11.39 -2.89
N VAL A 318 -32.98 -11.85 -3.28
CA VAL A 318 -31.82 -11.98 -2.37
C VAL A 318 -31.47 -10.66 -1.71
N ARG A 319 -31.32 -10.68 -0.41
CA ARG A 319 -30.84 -9.56 0.41
C ARG A 319 -29.68 -10.02 1.27
N PRO A 320 -28.62 -9.22 1.41
CA PRO A 320 -28.44 -7.87 0.84
C PRO A 320 -28.15 -7.90 -0.67
N LYS A 321 -28.71 -6.97 -1.44
CA LYS A 321 -28.41 -6.80 -2.87
C LYS A 321 -26.99 -6.25 -3.11
N VAL A 322 -26.49 -5.52 -2.13
CA VAL A 322 -25.14 -4.91 -2.15
C VAL A 322 -24.41 -5.31 -0.88
N VAL A 323 -23.17 -5.76 -1.03
CA VAL A 323 -22.27 -6.01 0.08
C VAL A 323 -20.97 -5.25 -0.14
N VAL A 324 -20.34 -4.79 0.96
CA VAL A 324 -19.07 -4.07 0.92
C VAL A 324 -18.13 -4.72 1.93
N SER A 325 -16.92 -5.03 1.52
CA SER A 325 -15.91 -5.64 2.39
C SER A 325 -15.46 -4.68 3.50
N ASP A 326 -15.04 -5.22 4.63
CA ASP A 326 -14.48 -4.45 5.75
C ASP A 326 -13.08 -3.91 5.44
N GLY A 327 -12.38 -4.55 4.52
CA GLY A 327 -11.02 -4.22 4.08
C GLY A 327 -10.79 -4.61 2.62
N PRO A 328 -9.54 -4.77 2.20
CA PRO A 328 -9.23 -5.03 0.79
C PRO A 328 -9.58 -6.44 0.31
N ARG A 329 -9.90 -7.36 1.21
CA ARG A 329 -10.14 -8.77 0.89
C ARG A 329 -11.61 -9.11 1.03
N LEU A 330 -12.20 -9.64 -0.04
CA LEU A 330 -13.52 -10.25 -0.02
C LEU A 330 -13.38 -11.66 -0.57
N VAL A 331 -13.98 -12.64 0.11
CA VAL A 331 -14.03 -14.03 -0.35
C VAL A 331 -15.48 -14.44 -0.52
N MET A 332 -15.77 -15.14 -1.62
CA MET A 332 -17.05 -15.79 -1.84
C MET A 332 -16.82 -17.29 -2.00
N VAL A 333 -17.73 -18.09 -1.45
CA VAL A 333 -17.75 -19.54 -1.62
C VAL A 333 -19.10 -19.92 -2.19
N PHE A 334 -19.10 -20.32 -3.45
CA PHE A 334 -20.28 -20.84 -4.15
C PHE A 334 -20.31 -22.34 -4.07
N SER A 335 -21.39 -22.89 -3.53
CA SER A 335 -21.69 -24.32 -3.53
C SER A 335 -22.99 -24.57 -4.27
N SER A 336 -22.96 -25.42 -5.28
CA SER A 336 -24.10 -25.59 -6.18
C SER A 336 -25.18 -26.57 -5.69
N GLY A 337 -24.90 -27.40 -4.70
CA GLY A 337 -25.87 -28.40 -4.22
C GLY A 337 -26.27 -29.44 -5.26
N GLU A 338 -27.42 -30.09 -5.05
CA GLU A 338 -28.00 -31.09 -5.94
C GLU A 338 -28.86 -30.46 -7.05
N GLN A 339 -29.56 -29.38 -6.73
CA GLN A 339 -30.46 -28.70 -7.68
C GLN A 339 -29.69 -27.69 -8.51
N GLN A 340 -30.01 -27.61 -9.78
CA GLN A 340 -29.40 -26.65 -10.70
C GLN A 340 -30.23 -25.38 -10.79
N GLY A 341 -29.55 -24.24 -10.69
CA GLY A 341 -30.07 -22.92 -11.01
C GLY A 341 -29.16 -22.22 -12.03
N ARG A 342 -29.52 -21.02 -12.43
CA ARG A 342 -28.71 -20.22 -13.37
C ARG A 342 -27.53 -19.55 -12.69
N GLY A 343 -27.44 -19.64 -11.36
CA GLY A 343 -26.34 -19.09 -10.57
C GLY A 343 -26.47 -17.60 -10.29
N PHE A 344 -25.40 -16.85 -10.46
CA PHE A 344 -25.41 -15.42 -10.16
C PHE A 344 -24.56 -14.63 -11.16
N LYS A 345 -24.94 -13.34 -11.28
CA LYS A 345 -24.17 -12.27 -11.88
C LYS A 345 -24.09 -11.11 -10.89
N ALA A 346 -22.90 -10.68 -10.56
CA ALA A 346 -22.70 -9.52 -9.71
C ALA A 346 -21.67 -8.58 -10.32
N LYS A 347 -21.86 -7.28 -10.11
CA LYS A 347 -20.88 -6.26 -10.43
C LYS A 347 -19.98 -6.05 -9.23
N TYR A 348 -18.67 -6.15 -9.42
CA TYR A 348 -17.71 -5.73 -8.40
C TYR A 348 -17.12 -4.37 -8.74
N THR A 349 -16.82 -3.60 -7.72
CA THR A 349 -16.13 -2.31 -7.82
C THR A 349 -15.12 -2.22 -6.69
N PHE A 350 -13.88 -1.91 -7.02
CA PHE A 350 -12.85 -1.61 -6.03
C PHE A 350 -12.92 -0.11 -5.73
N GLU A 351 -13.32 0.22 -4.51
CA GLU A 351 -13.47 1.59 -4.03
C GLU A 351 -12.34 1.89 -3.05
N THR A 352 -11.54 2.95 -3.31
CA THR A 352 -10.47 3.33 -2.38
C THR A 352 -11.08 4.03 -1.18
N GLU A 353 -10.85 3.49 0.00
CA GLU A 353 -11.14 4.15 1.26
C GLU A 353 -9.91 4.97 1.69
N TYR A 354 -9.98 6.27 1.41
CA TYR A 354 -8.95 7.20 1.84
C TYR A 354 -9.20 7.58 3.30
N LYS A 355 -8.39 7.06 4.20
CA LYS A 355 -8.37 7.51 5.59
C LYS A 355 -7.69 8.88 5.65
N ILE A 356 -8.45 9.92 6.02
CA ILE A 356 -7.87 11.17 6.49
C ILE A 356 -7.33 10.91 7.90
N PRO A 357 -6.01 11.07 8.12
CA PRO A 357 -5.46 10.96 9.47
C PRO A 357 -6.08 12.01 10.39
N GLY A 358 -6.33 11.68 11.64
CA GLY A 358 -6.91 12.59 12.63
C GLY A 358 -8.13 11.98 13.34
N THR A 359 -8.63 12.68 14.36
CA THR A 359 -9.86 12.29 15.04
C THR A 359 -11.06 12.86 14.30
N ALA A 360 -11.82 11.98 13.63
CA ALA A 360 -13.02 12.36 12.90
C ALA A 360 -14.13 12.81 13.86
N ALA A 361 -14.98 13.75 13.40
CA ALA A 361 -16.15 14.18 14.13
C ALA A 361 -17.17 13.03 14.24
N PRO A 362 -17.83 12.86 15.39
CA PRO A 362 -18.76 11.74 15.62
C PRO A 362 -20.05 11.85 14.78
N ASP A 363 -20.37 13.02 14.27
CA ASP A 363 -21.55 13.28 13.43
C ASP A 363 -21.36 12.90 11.95
N GLY A 364 -20.17 12.37 11.59
CA GLY A 364 -19.82 12.01 10.21
C GLY A 364 -19.52 13.19 9.28
N SER A 365 -19.49 14.43 9.81
CA SER A 365 -19.10 15.62 9.05
C SER A 365 -17.62 15.55 8.68
N CYS A 366 -17.23 16.21 7.58
CA CYS A 366 -15.82 16.30 7.15
C CYS A 366 -15.03 17.24 8.07
N ARG A 367 -14.90 16.84 9.34
CA ARG A 367 -14.14 17.58 10.37
C ARG A 367 -13.20 16.65 11.10
N PHE A 368 -11.94 17.07 11.19
CA PHE A 368 -10.87 16.30 11.81
C PHE A 368 -10.14 17.15 12.84
N THR A 369 -9.85 16.57 13.99
CA THR A 369 -9.14 17.24 15.08
C THR A 369 -7.80 16.55 15.34
N TYR A 370 -6.77 17.39 15.47
CA TYR A 370 -5.39 17.00 15.77
C TYR A 370 -4.97 17.68 17.09
N ARG A 371 -4.73 16.87 18.11
CA ARG A 371 -4.38 17.38 19.44
C ARG A 371 -2.92 17.13 19.75
N SER A 372 -2.23 18.18 20.18
CA SER A 372 -0.84 18.09 20.66
C SER A 372 -0.67 17.06 21.80
N SER A 373 -1.67 16.91 22.65
CA SER A 373 -1.69 15.93 23.73
C SER A 373 -1.73 14.47 23.25
N SER A 374 -2.25 14.21 22.04
CA SER A 374 -2.34 12.87 21.46
C SER A 374 -1.15 12.54 20.58
N ARG A 375 -0.74 13.47 19.71
CA ARG A 375 0.35 13.26 18.77
C ARG A 375 1.03 14.57 18.38
N LYS A 376 2.35 14.63 18.56
CA LYS A 376 3.14 15.85 18.32
C LYS A 376 3.37 16.15 16.83
N LYS A 377 3.36 15.17 15.97
CA LYS A 377 3.60 15.32 14.52
C LYS A 377 2.85 14.25 13.71
N GLY A 378 2.51 14.57 12.48
CA GLY A 378 1.86 13.64 11.58
C GLY A 378 1.54 14.28 10.23
N ASP A 379 0.84 13.52 9.41
CA ASP A 379 0.36 13.96 8.11
C ASP A 379 -1.14 14.22 8.15
N PHE A 380 -1.62 15.06 7.24
CA PHE A 380 -3.03 15.21 6.93
C PHE A 380 -3.20 15.55 5.44
N ASN A 381 -4.38 15.27 4.90
CA ASN A 381 -4.62 15.40 3.47
C ASN A 381 -6.09 15.72 3.18
N SER A 382 -6.34 16.21 1.97
CA SER A 382 -7.70 16.34 1.44
C SER A 382 -8.41 14.97 1.34
N PRO A 383 -9.74 14.93 1.37
CA PRO A 383 -10.49 13.69 1.14
C PRO A 383 -10.10 13.04 -0.19
N ARG A 384 -9.99 11.72 -0.19
CA ARG A 384 -9.62 10.88 -1.35
C ARG A 384 -8.21 11.11 -1.92
N TYR A 385 -7.36 11.94 -1.26
CA TYR A 385 -5.98 12.10 -1.73
C TYR A 385 -5.26 10.72 -1.81
N PRO A 386 -4.49 10.42 -2.88
CA PRO A 386 -4.07 11.27 -3.99
C PRO A 386 -5.06 11.38 -5.18
N SER A 387 -6.23 10.76 -5.12
CA SER A 387 -7.29 11.01 -6.11
C SER A 387 -7.95 12.37 -5.87
N ASN A 388 -8.82 12.77 -6.79
CA ASN A 388 -9.52 14.06 -6.70
C ASN A 388 -10.43 14.11 -5.47
N TYR A 389 -10.43 15.25 -4.77
CA TYR A 389 -11.35 15.47 -3.66
C TYR A 389 -12.81 15.49 -4.18
N PRO A 390 -13.81 15.20 -3.33
CA PRO A 390 -15.21 15.30 -3.73
C PRO A 390 -15.60 16.75 -4.04
N ASN A 391 -16.55 16.94 -4.94
CA ASN A 391 -17.20 18.23 -5.14
C ASN A 391 -18.25 18.50 -4.05
N ASP A 392 -18.63 19.76 -3.89
CA ASP A 392 -19.66 20.26 -2.94
C ASP A 392 -19.35 19.87 -1.48
N ILE A 393 -18.07 20.04 -1.04
CA ILE A 393 -17.64 19.74 0.32
C ILE A 393 -17.05 20.94 1.06
N ASN A 394 -17.23 20.91 2.38
CA ASN A 394 -16.52 21.76 3.33
C ASN A 394 -15.84 20.85 4.36
N CYS A 395 -14.51 20.77 4.30
CA CYS A 395 -13.72 19.98 5.23
C CYS A 395 -12.91 20.87 6.15
N THR A 396 -12.98 20.61 7.44
CA THR A 396 -12.30 21.38 8.48
C THR A 396 -11.27 20.51 9.19
N TYR A 397 -10.07 21.03 9.35
CA TYR A 397 -8.96 20.43 10.06
C TYR A 397 -8.54 21.35 11.21
N ASP A 398 -8.87 20.95 12.44
CA ASP A 398 -8.59 21.73 13.66
C ASP A 398 -7.33 21.21 14.35
N PHE A 399 -6.31 22.05 14.47
CA PHE A 399 -5.06 21.74 15.19
C PHE A 399 -5.07 22.44 16.54
N GLU A 400 -5.14 21.66 17.60
CA GLU A 400 -5.24 22.17 18.99
C GLU A 400 -3.91 21.98 19.71
N ALA A 401 -3.22 23.12 19.95
CA ALA A 401 -1.97 23.16 20.69
C ALA A 401 -2.23 23.24 22.20
N THR A 402 -1.36 22.61 22.99
CA THR A 402 -1.33 22.82 24.44
C THR A 402 -0.73 24.20 24.77
N PRO A 403 -0.97 24.73 25.97
CA PRO A 403 -0.35 26.00 26.37
C PRO A 403 1.17 25.98 26.16
N ASN A 404 1.72 27.06 25.64
CA ASN A 404 3.14 27.25 25.28
C ASN A 404 3.64 26.39 24.11
N GLU A 405 2.75 25.85 23.29
CA GLU A 405 3.09 25.20 22.03
C GLU A 405 2.55 25.98 20.84
N GLN A 406 3.21 25.80 19.72
CA GLN A 406 2.80 26.27 18.41
C GLN A 406 2.70 25.11 17.46
N VAL A 407 1.85 25.20 16.45
CA VAL A 407 1.76 24.22 15.37
C VAL A 407 2.34 24.81 14.09
N THR A 408 3.18 24.04 13.43
CA THR A 408 3.71 24.33 12.10
C THR A 408 3.09 23.38 11.09
N ILE A 409 2.64 23.90 9.95
CA ILE A 409 2.10 23.14 8.81
C ILE A 409 2.98 23.39 7.60
N VAL A 410 3.34 22.30 6.90
CA VAL A 410 4.14 22.32 5.67
C VAL A 410 3.42 21.47 4.62
N PHE A 411 3.13 22.07 3.47
CA PHE A 411 2.46 21.40 2.36
C PHE A 411 3.48 20.68 1.46
N ASP A 412 3.29 19.38 1.24
CA ASP A 412 4.14 18.57 0.36
C ASP A 412 3.55 18.44 -1.04
N HIS A 413 2.22 18.46 -1.14
CA HIS A 413 1.49 18.51 -2.39
C HIS A 413 0.31 19.47 -2.28
N PHE A 414 0.04 20.22 -3.36
CA PHE A 414 -1.08 21.15 -3.41
C PHE A 414 -1.57 21.31 -4.86
N LYS A 415 -2.84 21.00 -5.09
CA LYS A 415 -3.52 21.21 -6.37
C LYS A 415 -5.02 21.34 -6.11
N VAL A 416 -5.49 22.55 -5.93
CA VAL A 416 -6.89 22.93 -5.71
C VAL A 416 -7.37 23.67 -6.94
N ARG A 417 -8.62 23.42 -7.38
CA ARG A 417 -9.15 24.05 -8.60
C ARG A 417 -9.10 25.57 -8.51
N ALA A 418 -8.71 26.19 -9.60
CA ALA A 418 -8.81 27.63 -9.81
C ALA A 418 -9.02 27.90 -11.30
N GLU A 419 -9.75 28.94 -11.65
CA GLU A 419 -9.80 29.43 -13.03
C GLU A 419 -8.40 29.81 -13.53
N ARG A 420 -8.16 29.63 -14.82
CA ARG A 420 -6.91 30.02 -15.46
C ARG A 420 -6.70 31.52 -15.35
N ILE A 421 -5.82 31.92 -14.46
CA ILE A 421 -5.39 33.30 -14.33
C ILE A 421 -4.43 33.58 -15.49
N ASN A 422 -4.87 34.39 -16.43
CA ASN A 422 -3.99 34.88 -17.49
C ASN A 422 -2.88 35.76 -16.86
N GLY A 423 -1.69 35.20 -16.77
CA GLY A 423 -0.39 35.87 -16.91
C GLY A 423 0.00 37.04 -16.01
N SER A 424 -0.69 37.39 -14.95
CA SER A 424 -0.20 38.43 -14.04
C SER A 424 0.31 37.87 -12.71
N VAL A 425 1.55 38.16 -12.40
CA VAL A 425 2.26 37.83 -11.15
C VAL A 425 1.68 38.53 -9.91
N ALA A 426 0.55 39.19 -10.05
CA ALA A 426 -0.08 39.91 -8.98
C ALA A 426 -1.07 39.01 -8.23
N ALA A 427 -0.80 38.88 -6.97
CA ALA A 427 -1.71 38.41 -5.94
C ALA A 427 -1.71 36.93 -5.62
N TYR A 428 -0.74 36.49 -4.87
CA TYR A 428 -1.01 35.60 -3.75
C TYR A 428 -2.01 36.31 -2.83
N GLY A 429 -3.28 36.04 -2.98
CA GLY A 429 -4.27 36.67 -2.13
C GLY A 429 -5.68 36.23 -2.47
N SER A 430 -6.53 36.28 -1.50
CA SER A 430 -7.91 35.81 -1.42
C SER A 430 -8.86 36.20 -2.56
N SER A 431 -8.54 37.20 -3.39
CA SER A 431 -9.43 37.69 -4.45
C SER A 431 -9.50 36.83 -5.71
N MET A 432 -8.64 35.82 -5.85
CA MET A 432 -8.54 34.99 -7.06
C MET A 432 -9.06 33.55 -6.86
N CYS A 433 -9.34 33.14 -5.64
CA CYS A 433 -9.89 31.84 -5.32
C CYS A 433 -11.39 31.99 -5.08
N THR A 434 -12.17 31.85 -6.16
CA THR A 434 -13.62 32.04 -6.14
C THR A 434 -14.41 30.76 -6.18
N GLU A 435 -13.81 29.66 -6.66
CA GLU A 435 -14.47 28.37 -6.88
C GLU A 435 -14.14 27.40 -5.75
N ASP A 436 -12.93 26.83 -5.79
CA ASP A 436 -12.41 25.97 -4.73
C ASP A 436 -11.25 26.66 -4.03
N TRP A 437 -11.15 26.50 -2.73
CA TRP A 437 -10.05 27.11 -1.96
C TRP A 437 -9.71 26.33 -0.70
N LEU A 438 -8.50 26.59 -0.24
CA LEU A 438 -8.04 26.22 1.07
C LEU A 438 -7.74 27.49 1.86
N GLU A 439 -8.33 27.62 3.04
CA GLU A 439 -8.09 28.72 3.96
C GLU A 439 -7.38 28.25 5.22
N VAL A 440 -6.51 29.09 5.77
CA VAL A 440 -5.82 28.81 7.02
C VAL A 440 -6.02 29.98 7.98
N TYR A 441 -6.42 29.63 9.21
CA TYR A 441 -6.72 30.60 10.27
C TYR A 441 -5.90 30.34 11.53
N ASN A 442 -5.47 31.41 12.21
CA ASN A 442 -5.13 31.32 13.62
C ASN A 442 -6.43 31.24 14.44
N LYS A 443 -6.53 30.27 15.30
CA LYS A 443 -7.67 30.06 16.20
C LYS A 443 -7.28 30.43 17.62
N TYR A 444 -8.01 31.39 18.23
CA TYR A 444 -7.71 31.89 19.56
C TYR A 444 -8.63 31.24 20.62
N LYS A 445 -8.23 31.36 21.88
CA LYS A 445 -8.98 30.77 23.02
C LYS A 445 -10.34 31.40 23.25
N ASP A 446 -10.53 32.65 22.86
CA ASP A 446 -11.82 33.37 22.91
C ASP A 446 -12.81 32.94 21.77
N GLY A 447 -12.40 32.01 20.92
CA GLY A 447 -13.17 31.57 19.78
C GLY A 447 -13.00 32.44 18.53
N THR A 448 -12.21 33.52 18.58
CA THR A 448 -11.93 34.36 17.40
C THR A 448 -10.98 33.64 16.45
N GLU A 449 -11.14 33.92 15.17
CA GLU A 449 -10.32 33.35 14.09
C GLU A 449 -9.77 34.48 13.23
N LYS A 450 -8.48 34.44 12.95
CA LYS A 450 -7.82 35.39 12.10
C LYS A 450 -7.23 34.71 10.87
N LEU A 451 -7.69 35.10 9.69
CA LEU A 451 -7.24 34.54 8.41
C LEU A 451 -5.74 34.80 8.20
N ILE A 452 -5.01 33.75 7.88
CA ILE A 452 -3.60 33.82 7.44
C ILE A 452 -3.56 33.94 5.92
N GLY A 453 -4.37 33.13 5.20
CA GLY A 453 -4.42 33.19 3.75
C GLY A 453 -5.46 32.25 3.14
N ARG A 454 -5.83 32.54 1.88
CA ARG A 454 -6.67 31.71 1.01
C ARG A 454 -5.85 31.29 -0.21
N TYR A 455 -5.87 30.02 -0.54
CA TYR A 455 -4.99 29.40 -1.54
C TYR A 455 -5.78 28.53 -2.50
N CYS A 456 -5.41 28.54 -3.77
CA CYS A 456 -5.96 27.70 -4.84
C CYS A 456 -4.95 27.52 -5.96
N GLY A 457 -5.32 26.77 -7.01
CA GLY A 457 -4.42 26.45 -8.12
C GLY A 457 -3.35 25.44 -7.72
N MET A 458 -2.18 25.60 -8.27
CA MET A 458 -0.99 24.77 -7.98
C MET A 458 -0.04 25.45 -6.97
N THR A 459 -0.42 26.61 -6.48
CA THR A 459 0.38 27.46 -5.61
C THR A 459 0.20 27.02 -4.16
N ALA A 460 1.11 26.17 -3.69
CA ALA A 460 1.08 25.70 -2.31
C ALA A 460 1.29 26.88 -1.33
N PRO A 461 0.55 26.89 -0.19
CA PRO A 461 0.87 27.77 0.92
C PRO A 461 2.33 27.59 1.34
N GLY A 462 2.98 28.69 1.71
CA GLY A 462 4.28 28.62 2.38
C GLY A 462 4.17 27.94 3.75
N PRO A 463 5.29 27.56 4.39
CA PRO A 463 5.28 27.04 5.75
C PRO A 463 4.49 27.97 6.67
N ILE A 464 3.52 27.42 7.42
CA ILE A 464 2.64 28.17 8.30
C ILE A 464 2.93 27.78 9.75
N GLU A 465 3.22 28.78 10.58
CA GLU A 465 3.36 28.63 12.02
C GLU A 465 2.25 29.40 12.73
N SER A 466 1.58 28.77 13.70
CA SER A 466 0.53 29.46 14.46
C SER A 466 1.10 30.62 15.25
N ASN A 467 0.29 31.69 15.45
CA ASN A 467 0.65 32.78 16.35
C ASN A 467 0.85 32.20 17.76
N ARG A 468 1.84 32.72 18.49
CA ARG A 468 2.14 32.30 19.86
C ARG A 468 0.94 32.45 20.81
N ALA A 469 0.10 33.45 20.59
CA ALA A 469 -1.11 33.67 21.40
C ALA A 469 -2.29 32.84 20.95
N ALA A 470 -2.21 32.16 19.79
CA ALA A 470 -3.27 31.31 19.27
C ALA A 470 -3.33 29.99 20.03
N ALA A 471 -4.52 29.41 20.12
CA ALA A 471 -4.74 28.07 20.63
C ALA A 471 -4.38 26.98 19.59
N GLY A 472 -4.17 27.37 18.33
CA GLY A 472 -3.79 26.49 17.25
C GLY A 472 -4.13 27.07 15.88
N LEU A 473 -4.25 26.19 14.89
CA LEU A 473 -4.63 26.52 13.52
C LEU A 473 -5.93 25.82 13.12
N ARG A 474 -6.65 26.43 12.22
CA ARG A 474 -7.75 25.81 11.48
C ARG A 474 -7.44 25.87 9.99
N VAL A 475 -7.59 24.74 9.32
CA VAL A 475 -7.53 24.65 7.85
C VAL A 475 -8.92 24.28 7.36
N LEU A 476 -9.42 24.98 6.35
CA LEU A 476 -10.72 24.75 5.73
C LEU A 476 -10.52 24.53 4.23
N LEU A 477 -10.98 23.39 3.72
CA LEU A 477 -11.04 23.10 2.29
C LEU A 477 -12.50 23.25 1.85
N HIS A 478 -12.73 24.10 0.86
CA HIS A 478 -14.02 24.26 0.20
C HIS A 478 -13.94 23.82 -1.26
N SER A 479 -14.94 23.11 -1.75
CA SER A 479 -15.15 22.83 -3.18
C SER A 479 -16.58 23.08 -3.60
N ASP A 480 -16.76 23.58 -4.81
CA ASP A 480 -18.06 23.75 -5.45
C ASP A 480 -18.57 22.44 -6.13
N ARG A 481 -19.59 22.55 -6.98
CA ARG A 481 -20.24 21.40 -7.67
C ARG A 481 -19.56 20.98 -8.96
N GLU A 482 -18.55 21.70 -9.40
CA GLU A 482 -17.92 21.45 -10.69
C GLU A 482 -16.67 20.55 -10.60
N SER A 483 -15.68 20.79 -11.47
CA SER A 483 -14.47 19.97 -11.57
C SER A 483 -13.60 20.07 -10.32
N VAL A 484 -12.95 18.99 -9.97
CA VAL A 484 -12.08 18.86 -8.80
C VAL A 484 -10.70 18.34 -9.16
N TYR A 485 -9.71 18.59 -8.30
CA TYR A 485 -8.33 18.16 -8.49
C TYR A 485 -7.84 17.29 -7.33
N SER A 486 -6.57 16.92 -7.34
CA SER A 486 -5.96 15.98 -6.36
C SER A 486 -5.84 16.54 -4.93
N GLY A 487 -6.18 17.80 -4.71
CA GLY A 487 -6.20 18.39 -3.38
C GLY A 487 -4.81 18.61 -2.79
N PHE A 488 -4.64 18.26 -1.53
CA PHE A 488 -3.38 18.51 -0.82
C PHE A 488 -2.94 17.33 0.06
N LYS A 489 -1.64 17.28 0.30
CA LYS A 489 -1.00 16.54 1.38
C LYS A 489 -0.07 17.46 2.14
N ALA A 490 -0.15 17.45 3.47
CA ALA A 490 0.64 18.32 4.34
C ALA A 490 1.07 17.57 5.61
N ARG A 491 2.09 18.09 6.25
CA ARG A 491 2.60 17.64 7.54
C ARG A 491 2.35 18.71 8.60
N TYR A 492 2.08 18.27 9.81
CA TYR A 492 1.97 19.16 10.97
C TYR A 492 2.94 18.72 12.07
N THR A 493 3.40 19.72 12.83
CA THR A 493 4.27 19.48 13.99
C THR A 493 3.92 20.46 15.11
N PHE A 494 3.70 19.96 16.32
CA PHE A 494 3.56 20.77 17.52
C PHE A 494 4.91 20.85 18.22
N GLU A 495 5.38 22.06 18.45
CA GLU A 495 6.66 22.36 19.10
C GLU A 495 6.47 23.41 20.19
N VAL A 496 7.43 23.50 21.09
CA VAL A 496 7.45 24.55 22.11
C VAL A 496 7.45 25.92 21.42
N ALA A 497 6.58 26.82 21.89
CA ALA A 497 6.44 28.13 21.31
C ALA A 497 7.77 28.92 21.34
N LYS A 498 8.17 29.40 20.17
CA LYS A 498 9.37 30.25 20.00
C LYS A 498 9.18 31.62 20.66
N SER A 499 10.25 32.36 20.80
CA SER A 499 10.16 33.77 21.20
C SER A 499 9.30 34.57 20.20
N ILE A 500 8.85 35.80 20.58
CA ILE A 500 8.06 36.66 19.68
C ILE A 500 8.81 36.92 18.38
N PHE A 501 10.12 37.06 18.45
CA PHE A 501 10.97 37.30 17.29
C PHE A 501 11.38 36.03 16.54
N GLY A 502 11.01 34.85 17.04
CA GLY A 502 11.42 33.57 16.50
C GLY A 502 12.87 33.22 16.83
N ASP A 503 13.53 32.52 15.90
CA ASP A 503 14.96 32.14 16.00
C ASP A 503 15.89 33.32 15.65
N CYS A 504 15.36 34.29 14.95
CA CYS A 504 16.01 35.54 14.50
C CYS A 504 14.93 36.57 14.27
N GLY A 505 15.28 37.81 14.23
CA GLY A 505 14.36 38.94 14.10
C GLY A 505 14.48 39.89 15.26
N SER A 506 13.68 40.96 15.25
CA SER A 506 13.77 42.04 16.24
C SER A 506 12.52 42.91 16.28
N ASN A 507 12.39 43.68 17.36
CA ASN A 507 11.50 44.82 17.41
C ASN A 507 12.29 46.05 17.11
N VAL A 508 11.83 46.82 16.13
CA VAL A 508 12.45 48.06 15.73
C VAL A 508 11.48 49.20 15.99
N SER A 509 11.83 50.06 16.91
CA SER A 509 11.07 51.24 17.27
C SER A 509 11.98 52.43 17.42
N SER A 510 11.45 53.63 17.23
CA SER A 510 12.17 54.92 17.46
C SER A 510 13.36 55.13 16.52
N SER A 511 13.35 54.59 15.33
CA SER A 511 14.32 54.85 14.26
C SER A 511 13.61 55.37 13.02
N ASP A 512 14.30 56.19 12.22
CA ASP A 512 13.74 56.71 10.97
C ASP A 512 13.94 55.76 9.79
N TYR A 513 14.87 54.79 9.91
CA TYR A 513 15.11 53.75 8.93
C TYR A 513 15.85 52.57 9.55
N GLY A 514 15.91 51.52 8.81
CA GLY A 514 16.74 50.35 9.15
C GLY A 514 16.82 49.31 8.03
N VAL A 515 17.68 48.35 8.25
CA VAL A 515 17.91 47.26 7.32
C VAL A 515 17.44 45.94 7.93
N ILE A 516 16.71 45.17 7.16
CA ILE A 516 16.29 43.81 7.50
C ILE A 516 16.89 42.86 6.46
N GLN A 517 17.48 41.79 6.93
CA GLN A 517 18.07 40.77 6.05
C GLN A 517 17.80 39.36 6.57
N SER A 518 17.77 38.41 5.64
CA SER A 518 17.68 37.00 5.99
C SER A 518 18.94 36.53 6.73
N PRO A 519 18.85 35.43 7.53
CA PRO A 519 20.04 34.88 8.16
C PRO A 519 21.14 34.57 7.15
N ASN A 520 22.38 34.82 7.52
CA ASN A 520 23.60 34.58 6.74
C ASN A 520 23.76 35.42 5.46
N PHE A 521 22.82 36.33 5.15
CA PHE A 521 22.94 37.17 3.95
C PHE A 521 24.31 37.91 3.93
N PRO A 522 25.02 37.95 2.80
CA PRO A 522 24.65 37.53 1.44
C PRO A 522 24.89 36.04 1.13
N GLN A 523 25.27 35.23 2.09
CA GLN A 523 25.37 33.80 1.93
C GLN A 523 23.97 33.14 2.03
N LYS A 524 23.86 31.89 1.58
CA LYS A 524 22.59 31.15 1.63
C LYS A 524 22.12 30.99 3.07
N TYR A 525 20.81 31.18 3.26
CA TYR A 525 20.21 30.85 4.54
C TYR A 525 20.12 29.32 4.70
N ASP A 526 20.24 28.87 5.93
CA ASP A 526 20.10 27.46 6.27
C ASP A 526 18.65 27.10 6.56
N GLY A 527 18.28 25.85 6.31
CA GLY A 527 17.07 25.25 6.84
C GLY A 527 17.14 25.12 8.37
N PRO A 528 16.05 24.67 9.03
CA PRO A 528 16.05 24.47 10.47
C PRO A 528 17.02 23.36 10.90
N SER A 529 17.45 23.38 12.15
CA SER A 529 18.27 22.34 12.75
C SER A 529 17.58 20.97 12.66
N ARG A 530 18.35 19.89 12.65
CA ARG A 530 17.83 18.52 12.54
C ARG A 530 16.81 18.25 13.64
N GLY A 531 15.59 17.86 13.25
CA GLY A 531 14.48 17.56 14.17
C GLY A 531 13.55 18.75 14.48
N VAL A 532 13.82 19.95 13.97
CA VAL A 532 12.96 21.11 14.04
C VAL A 532 12.23 21.29 12.70
N SER A 533 10.94 21.62 12.73
CA SER A 533 10.09 21.71 11.53
C SER A 533 10.31 22.96 10.71
N SER A 534 10.68 24.06 11.34
CA SER A 534 10.88 25.36 10.71
C SER A 534 11.83 26.26 11.48
N LYS A 535 12.49 27.17 10.75
CA LYS A 535 13.22 28.31 11.31
C LYS A 535 12.44 29.56 10.98
N THR A 536 12.15 30.38 11.98
CA THR A 536 11.27 31.54 11.84
C THR A 536 11.95 32.80 12.37
N CYS A 537 11.91 33.89 11.59
CA CYS A 537 12.39 35.19 11.97
C CYS A 537 11.24 36.21 11.86
N ASN A 538 10.97 36.96 12.90
CA ASN A 538 9.91 37.99 12.92
C ASN A 538 10.49 39.36 13.21
N TRP A 539 10.18 40.32 12.36
CA TRP A 539 10.50 41.72 12.55
C TRP A 539 9.22 42.53 12.73
N TYR A 540 9.17 43.28 13.80
CA TYR A 540 8.09 44.22 14.09
C TYR A 540 8.67 45.63 13.98
N ILE A 541 8.13 46.40 13.04
CA ILE A 541 8.58 47.78 12.78
C ILE A 541 7.48 48.71 13.25
N SER A 542 7.83 49.68 14.09
CA SER A 542 6.93 50.73 14.57
C SER A 542 7.57 52.10 14.42
N VAL A 543 6.89 53.01 13.72
CA VAL A 543 7.34 54.38 13.49
C VAL A 543 6.43 55.37 14.22
N ARG A 544 6.75 56.67 14.14
CA ARG A 544 5.97 57.71 14.82
C ARG A 544 4.50 57.72 14.37
N PRO A 545 3.57 58.06 15.27
CA PRO A 545 2.17 58.22 14.87
C PRO A 545 2.02 59.19 13.68
N LYS A 546 1.08 58.92 12.79
CA LYS A 546 0.82 59.62 11.53
C LYS A 546 1.88 59.43 10.43
N HIS A 547 2.94 58.70 10.68
CA HIS A 547 3.91 58.29 9.67
C HIS A 547 3.59 56.85 9.19
N LYS A 548 4.09 56.52 8.03
CA LYS A 548 4.00 55.20 7.42
C LYS A 548 5.39 54.59 7.26
N ILE A 549 5.43 53.31 6.94
CA ILE A 549 6.65 52.58 6.72
C ILE A 549 6.72 52.22 5.23
N LEU A 550 7.77 52.70 4.56
CA LEU A 550 8.13 52.31 3.21
C LEU A 550 9.17 51.19 3.32
N LEU A 551 8.83 49.99 2.85
CA LEU A 551 9.74 48.84 2.79
C LEU A 551 10.15 48.60 1.34
N ASN A 552 11.45 48.55 1.08
CA ASN A 552 12.02 48.30 -0.23
C ASN A 552 12.96 47.08 -0.19
N PHE A 553 12.68 46.04 -0.96
CA PHE A 553 13.59 44.92 -1.13
C PHE A 553 14.64 45.28 -2.18
N GLU A 554 15.88 45.46 -1.77
CA GLU A 554 17.01 45.70 -2.67
C GLU A 554 17.47 44.41 -3.35
N TYR A 555 17.49 43.34 -2.58
CA TYR A 555 17.83 41.99 -3.03
C TYR A 555 16.79 40.98 -2.52
N PHE A 556 16.39 40.06 -3.36
CA PHE A 556 15.45 39.00 -2.99
C PHE A 556 15.67 37.73 -3.81
N ALA A 557 16.02 36.64 -3.14
CA ALA A 557 16.13 35.29 -3.70
C ALA A 557 15.75 34.27 -2.62
N VAL A 558 14.47 33.96 -2.53
CA VAL A 558 13.92 32.97 -1.59
C VAL A 558 13.37 31.79 -2.39
N GLU A 559 13.68 30.58 -1.94
CA GLU A 559 13.22 29.36 -2.62
C GLU A 559 11.72 29.38 -2.92
N GLY A 560 11.35 29.11 -4.16
CA GLY A 560 9.97 29.03 -4.59
C GLY A 560 9.78 29.53 -6.01
N ASN A 561 8.58 29.30 -6.52
CA ASN A 561 8.15 29.81 -7.82
C ASN A 561 6.73 30.35 -7.68
N PRO A 562 6.57 31.65 -7.48
CA PRO A 562 5.26 32.27 -7.26
C PRO A 562 4.24 31.96 -8.36
N ALA A 563 4.68 31.94 -9.60
CA ALA A 563 3.81 31.70 -10.76
C ALA A 563 3.46 30.21 -11.00
N GLY A 564 4.19 29.28 -10.36
CA GLY A 564 4.03 27.85 -10.60
C GLY A 564 3.60 27.05 -9.39
N ARG A 565 4.52 26.84 -8.44
CA ARG A 565 4.32 25.94 -7.29
C ARG A 565 4.12 26.66 -5.94
N GLY A 566 4.20 28.00 -5.91
CA GLY A 566 4.17 28.79 -4.67
C GLY A 566 5.48 28.76 -3.89
N CYS A 567 5.38 28.92 -2.59
CA CYS A 567 6.51 29.06 -1.68
C CYS A 567 6.63 27.89 -0.67
N PRO A 568 6.61 26.62 -1.10
CA PRO A 568 6.38 25.51 -0.18
C PRO A 568 7.56 25.20 0.77
N ALA A 569 8.78 25.67 0.44
CA ALA A 569 9.97 25.40 1.23
C ALA A 569 10.34 26.58 2.16
N ALA A 570 10.25 27.81 1.65
CA ALA A 570 10.52 29.01 2.40
C ALA A 570 9.63 30.15 1.92
N VAL A 571 9.26 31.07 2.81
CA VAL A 571 8.35 32.18 2.51
C VAL A 571 8.68 33.42 3.33
N VAL A 572 8.54 34.58 2.72
CA VAL A 572 8.45 35.86 3.42
C VAL A 572 6.99 36.32 3.45
N ARG A 573 6.42 36.50 4.66
CA ARG A 573 5.08 37.06 4.84
C ARG A 573 5.18 38.48 5.32
N LEU A 574 4.44 39.36 4.65
CA LEU A 574 4.45 40.77 4.94
C LEU A 574 3.05 41.28 5.29
N TRP A 575 2.86 41.76 6.49
CA TRP A 575 1.65 42.45 6.98
C TRP A 575 1.89 43.97 6.90
N TYR A 576 1.55 44.57 5.78
CA TYR A 576 1.65 46.01 5.56
C TYR A 576 0.29 46.70 5.56
N ARG A 577 -0.79 45.95 5.59
CA ARG A 577 -2.17 46.43 5.76
C ARG A 577 -2.78 45.85 7.01
N SER A 578 -3.47 46.68 7.78
CA SER A 578 -4.03 46.31 9.09
C SER A 578 -5.15 45.31 9.00
N ASP A 579 -6.00 45.45 7.98
CA ASP A 579 -7.25 44.65 7.81
C ASP A 579 -7.18 43.58 6.71
N ALA A 580 -6.00 43.30 6.20
CA ALA A 580 -5.81 42.31 5.15
C ALA A 580 -4.89 41.14 5.61
N PRO A 581 -5.07 39.96 5.04
CA PRO A 581 -4.10 38.87 5.24
C PRO A 581 -2.72 39.27 4.69
N PRO A 582 -1.64 38.64 5.16
CA PRO A 582 -0.28 38.97 4.70
C PRO A 582 -0.10 38.62 3.23
N VAL A 583 0.80 39.32 2.56
CA VAL A 583 1.31 38.92 1.24
C VAL A 583 2.43 37.89 1.42
N GLU A 584 2.44 36.83 0.64
CA GLU A 584 3.51 35.86 0.59
C GLU A 584 4.45 36.12 -0.59
N LEU A 585 5.75 36.14 -0.31
CA LEU A 585 6.80 36.42 -1.29
C LEU A 585 7.83 35.27 -1.30
N CYS A 586 8.19 34.81 -2.49
CA CYS A 586 9.31 33.93 -2.77
C CYS A 586 9.77 34.10 -4.22
N GLY A 587 10.76 33.31 -4.66
CA GLY A 587 11.38 33.44 -5.97
C GLY A 587 12.48 34.48 -5.98
N GLU A 588 12.89 34.89 -7.16
CA GLU A 588 13.93 35.88 -7.39
C GLU A 588 13.31 37.19 -7.85
N LYS A 589 13.83 38.30 -7.34
CA LYS A 589 13.51 39.65 -7.85
C LYS A 589 14.21 39.86 -9.18
N LEU A 590 13.44 40.00 -10.25
CA LEU A 590 13.95 40.42 -11.55
C LEU A 590 14.17 41.95 -11.55
N HIS A 591 15.23 42.41 -12.20
CA HIS A 591 15.72 43.79 -12.13
C HIS A 591 14.71 44.88 -12.54
N ASP A 592 13.62 44.54 -13.24
CA ASP A 592 12.67 45.52 -13.81
C ASP A 592 11.28 45.56 -13.17
N GLU A 593 11.04 44.90 -12.04
CA GLU A 593 9.70 44.84 -11.48
C GLU A 593 9.49 45.88 -10.39
N ALA A 594 8.60 46.84 -10.66
CA ALA A 594 8.14 47.90 -9.76
C ALA A 594 7.41 47.40 -8.49
N HIS A 595 7.33 46.11 -8.25
CA HIS A 595 6.46 45.48 -7.24
C HIS A 595 7.16 45.07 -5.93
N TRP A 596 8.41 45.43 -5.74
CA TRP A 596 9.19 45.04 -4.55
C TRP A 596 9.32 46.15 -3.49
N HIS A 597 8.40 47.14 -3.52
CA HIS A 597 8.25 48.13 -2.49
C HIS A 597 6.82 48.13 -1.93
N PHE A 598 6.72 48.28 -0.63
CA PHE A 598 5.45 48.20 0.09
C PHE A 598 5.32 49.39 1.02
N LEU A 599 4.20 50.13 0.95
CA LEU A 599 3.85 51.22 1.86
C LEU A 599 2.79 50.74 2.85
N SER A 600 3.06 50.86 4.15
CA SER A 600 2.08 50.52 5.18
C SER A 600 0.88 51.45 5.17
N ASP A 601 -0.29 50.93 5.59
CA ASP A 601 -1.48 51.75 5.84
C ASP A 601 -1.46 52.44 7.23
N SER A 602 -0.62 51.96 8.14
CA SER A 602 -0.47 52.42 9.51
C SER A 602 1.00 52.63 9.87
N ASN A 603 1.25 53.07 11.09
CA ASN A 603 2.61 53.25 11.64
C ASN A 603 3.26 51.93 12.10
N ASN A 604 2.67 50.79 11.81
CA ASN A 604 3.18 49.47 12.17
C ASN A 604 3.24 48.56 10.94
N MET A 605 4.28 47.74 10.88
CA MET A 605 4.45 46.72 9.85
C MET A 605 5.11 45.47 10.47
N ARG A 606 4.70 44.32 10.03
CA ARG A 606 5.33 43.06 10.43
C ARG A 606 5.83 42.31 9.20
N LEU A 607 7.04 41.77 9.30
CA LEU A 607 7.62 40.85 8.32
C LEU A 607 8.00 39.54 9.03
N SER A 608 7.70 38.40 8.41
CA SER A 608 8.07 37.08 8.91
C SER A 608 8.73 36.31 7.80
N PHE A 609 9.91 35.77 8.05
CA PHE A 609 10.59 34.83 7.19
C PHE A 609 10.54 33.44 7.83
N ILE A 610 10.06 32.45 7.09
CA ILE A 610 9.94 31.05 7.57
C ILE A 610 10.56 30.12 6.54
N SER A 611 11.54 29.31 6.94
CA SER A 611 12.09 28.20 6.17
C SER A 611 11.75 26.87 6.82
N ALA A 612 11.21 25.92 6.03
CA ALA A 612 10.83 24.58 6.50
C ALA A 612 12.00 23.60 6.41
N ASP A 613 11.82 22.42 6.97
CA ASP A 613 12.80 21.32 6.96
C ASP A 613 13.19 20.82 5.56
N LYS A 614 12.37 21.08 4.55
CA LYS A 614 12.65 20.78 3.14
C LYS A 614 13.38 21.88 2.37
N ALA A 615 13.68 23.02 3.01
CA ALA A 615 14.41 24.10 2.37
C ALA A 615 15.87 23.70 2.12
N VAL A 616 16.33 23.93 0.88
CA VAL A 616 17.72 23.70 0.47
C VAL A 616 18.57 24.95 0.74
N GLY A 617 17.93 26.10 0.78
CA GLY A 617 18.54 27.42 1.00
C GLY A 617 18.83 28.16 -0.31
N ALA A 618 18.61 29.48 -0.26
CA ALA A 618 18.94 30.45 -1.29
C ALA A 618 19.62 31.65 -0.64
N GLU A 619 20.07 32.63 -1.42
CA GLU A 619 20.81 33.78 -0.93
C GLU A 619 19.99 34.66 0.02
N GLY A 620 18.65 34.57 -0.03
CA GLY A 620 17.77 35.28 0.90
C GLY A 620 17.42 36.68 0.45
N PHE A 621 17.30 37.57 1.39
CA PHE A 621 16.89 38.96 1.07
C PHE A 621 17.59 40.01 1.92
N ARG A 622 17.64 41.19 1.35
CA ARG A 622 17.96 42.44 2.03
C ARG A 622 16.91 43.49 1.70
N ALA A 623 16.34 44.10 2.73
CA ALA A 623 15.31 45.12 2.60
C ALA A 623 15.65 46.32 3.47
N VAL A 624 15.39 47.50 2.94
CA VAL A 624 15.50 48.78 3.65
C VAL A 624 14.09 49.26 3.97
N TRP A 625 13.83 49.59 5.21
CA TRP A 625 12.58 50.25 5.59
C TRP A 625 12.88 51.69 6.03
N THR A 626 11.98 52.64 5.71
CA THR A 626 12.09 54.05 6.01
C THR A 626 10.79 54.59 6.57
N GLU A 627 10.87 55.41 7.61
CA GLU A 627 9.74 56.18 8.09
C GLU A 627 9.45 57.31 7.10
N VAL A 628 8.24 57.34 6.58
CA VAL A 628 7.82 58.34 5.58
C VAL A 628 6.53 59.03 5.99
N LEU A 629 6.38 60.29 5.60
CA LEU A 629 5.10 61.00 5.61
C LEU A 629 4.64 61.12 4.15
N ASP A 630 3.47 60.62 3.83
CA ASP A 630 2.93 60.60 2.47
C ASP A 630 1.91 61.69 2.19
N SER A 631 1.62 62.52 3.18
CA SER A 631 0.65 63.62 3.06
C SER A 631 0.97 64.74 4.04
N GLY A 632 0.82 65.97 3.59
CA GLY A 632 1.05 67.20 4.41
C GLY A 632 2.27 68.00 3.98
N ALA A 633 2.55 69.09 4.69
CA ALA A 633 3.73 69.86 4.44
C ALA A 633 4.98 69.13 4.91
N CYS A 634 5.98 69.03 4.05
CA CYS A 634 7.27 68.46 4.40
C CYS A 634 8.18 69.56 4.95
N ASP A 635 8.51 69.45 6.22
CA ASP A 635 9.44 70.33 6.91
C ASP A 635 10.89 69.78 6.92
N GLN A 636 11.12 68.63 6.27
CA GLN A 636 12.41 67.96 6.18
C GLN A 636 12.83 67.75 4.70
N PHE A 637 13.18 66.51 4.29
CA PHE A 637 13.56 66.30 2.91
C PHE A 637 12.38 65.63 2.13
N SER A 638 12.01 66.30 1.03
CA SER A 638 11.00 65.77 0.11
C SER A 638 11.64 65.00 -1.04
N CYS A 639 11.30 63.77 -1.20
CA CYS A 639 11.72 62.87 -2.29
C CYS A 639 11.18 63.38 -3.64
N ALA A 640 12.02 63.43 -4.67
CA ALA A 640 11.70 64.14 -5.92
C ALA A 640 10.63 63.42 -6.76
N ALA A 641 10.62 62.09 -6.83
CA ALA A 641 9.67 61.32 -7.63
C ALA A 641 8.51 60.77 -6.81
N SER A 642 8.76 60.30 -5.61
CA SER A 642 7.77 59.69 -4.72
C SER A 642 6.95 60.68 -3.91
N ASN A 643 7.44 61.92 -3.75
CA ASN A 643 6.89 62.96 -2.90
C ASN A 643 6.81 62.59 -1.39
N PHE A 644 7.49 61.54 -0.98
CA PHE A 644 7.58 61.19 0.43
C PHE A 644 8.46 62.19 1.19
N CYS A 645 8.04 62.53 2.39
CA CYS A 645 8.84 63.31 3.29
C CYS A 645 9.60 62.39 4.24
N ILE A 646 10.92 62.45 4.21
CA ILE A 646 11.82 61.65 5.03
C ILE A 646 12.70 62.56 5.90
N ALA A 647 13.31 62.01 6.94
CA ALA A 647 14.22 62.75 7.80
C ALA A 647 15.43 63.25 7.00
N SER A 648 15.76 64.52 7.11
CA SER A 648 16.84 65.18 6.35
C SER A 648 18.22 64.54 6.58
N ARG A 649 18.45 63.89 7.71
CA ARG A 649 19.66 63.14 8.04
C ARG A 649 19.85 61.85 7.20
N LEU A 650 18.83 61.40 6.49
CA LEU A 650 18.88 60.21 5.62
C LEU A 650 19.44 60.53 4.25
N ARG A 651 19.71 61.79 3.95
CA ARG A 651 20.37 62.13 2.69
C ARG A 651 21.82 61.66 2.68
N CYS A 652 22.22 61.07 1.56
CA CYS A 652 23.58 60.62 1.31
C CYS A 652 24.09 59.60 2.35
N ASN A 653 23.21 58.73 2.84
CA ASN A 653 23.55 57.67 3.78
C ASN A 653 23.86 56.32 3.10
N ARG A 654 23.84 56.28 1.76
CA ARG A 654 24.06 55.11 0.89
C ARG A 654 22.91 54.10 0.89
N GLU A 655 21.76 54.43 1.43
CA GLU A 655 20.58 53.61 1.46
C GLU A 655 19.43 54.29 0.70
N PRO A 656 18.64 53.59 -0.14
CA PRO A 656 17.57 54.19 -0.94
C PRO A 656 16.32 54.47 -0.08
N ASN A 657 16.32 55.50 0.71
CA ASN A 657 15.24 55.83 1.65
C ASN A 657 14.01 56.41 0.97
N CYS A 658 14.14 57.02 -0.21
CA CYS A 658 13.03 57.50 -1.02
C CYS A 658 12.31 56.37 -1.84
N GLY A 659 12.86 55.16 -1.84
CA GLY A 659 12.33 54.01 -2.56
C GLY A 659 13.17 53.57 -3.76
N ALA A 660 12.83 52.44 -4.36
CA ALA A 660 13.63 51.81 -5.41
C ALA A 660 13.81 52.70 -6.66
N ASN A 661 12.79 53.44 -7.03
CA ASN A 661 12.73 54.27 -8.24
C ASN A 661 13.02 55.75 -7.99
N ASP A 662 13.30 56.12 -6.74
CA ASP A 662 13.59 57.48 -6.36
C ASP A 662 14.86 57.51 -5.49
N ARG A 663 15.96 57.92 -6.09
CA ARG A 663 17.28 58.08 -5.43
C ARG A 663 17.63 59.52 -5.18
N SER A 664 16.65 60.42 -5.07
CA SER A 664 16.88 61.82 -4.85
C SER A 664 17.56 62.10 -3.52
N ASP A 665 17.39 61.25 -2.53
CA ASP A 665 18.08 61.29 -1.24
C ASP A 665 19.60 61.03 -1.36
N GLU A 666 20.04 60.29 -2.41
CA GLU A 666 21.45 59.95 -2.67
C GLU A 666 22.08 60.79 -3.80
N ALA A 667 21.36 61.72 -4.40
CA ALA A 667 21.81 62.52 -5.55
C ALA A 667 22.98 63.47 -5.28
N GLY A 668 23.39 63.64 -4.04
CA GLY A 668 24.53 64.50 -3.65
C GLY A 668 25.90 63.80 -3.69
N PHE A 669 25.96 62.48 -3.87
CA PHE A 669 27.22 61.71 -3.80
C PHE A 669 28.08 61.72 -5.08
N MET A 670 27.55 62.23 -6.22
CA MET A 670 28.26 62.21 -7.50
C MET A 670 29.24 63.32 -7.76
N VAL A 671 29.51 64.23 -6.84
CA VAL A 671 30.38 65.40 -7.09
C VAL A 671 31.86 65.17 -6.69
N TRP A 672 32.22 64.07 -6.03
CA TRP A 672 33.60 63.89 -5.53
C TRP A 672 34.36 62.66 -6.10
N ALA A 673 33.89 62.04 -7.20
CA ALA A 673 34.63 60.98 -7.87
C ALA A 673 35.32 61.42 -9.19
N ALA A 674 35.48 62.72 -9.40
CA ALA A 674 36.23 63.28 -10.54
C ALA A 674 37.09 64.43 -10.11
N LEU A 675 38.14 64.13 -9.34
CA LEU A 675 39.37 64.93 -9.22
C LEU A 675 40.52 63.99 -8.86
#